data_d34b6e37a256d6f51b192dc2bc63597f
#
_entry.id   d34b6e37a256d6f51b192dc2bc63597f
#
_cell.length_a   1.000
_cell.length_b   1.000
_cell.length_c   1.000
_cell.angle_alpha   90.00
_cell.angle_beta   90.00
_cell.angle_gamma   90.00
#
_symmetry.space_group_name_H-M   'P 1'
#
loop_
_entity.id
_entity.type
_entity.pdbx_description
1 polymer ?
#
loop_
_entity_poly.entity_id
_entity_poly.type
_entity_poly.pdbx_seq_one_letter_code
_entity_poly.pdbx_strand_id
1 'polypeptide(L)'
;VHQLPSHRQSPWHAGEKQLQEKVGIAERMEVLGQKVIRDYMPDQHREFYRQLPFMIAAAVDGAGQPWATLIEGEQGFVTSPDPRQLSFDLSAMALDPLDPACSGLGAGEAIGLLGIELHTRRRNRINGHIRQASAQGLEIAVEHSFGNCPQYIQLRQYRRVHERGGERLDATELDARTRAMVEDADTFFVASYIEHEDGRRSVDVSHRGGRAGFVRVEGNRLTIPDYAGNLHFNTLGNLSVNPRAGLLFVDFTSGDVLQLGGRAEIILESPLINAFEGAERLWTLDVEQVVLRPAATSLRWAFEEYAPTSLMTGTWAETEARLRERERRNTWQRWRVQSLQQESSDIRSFVLAPETGAAPSFAAGQHLPIRVTTAAGETLLRTYSLSSAPSDGQLRISVRAQGVVSRHLHQQVQVGDVLEVRPPLGSFTLDSDSNRPLVLIGAGVGITPLLSMLREQVALGQGRRMHFFQGARTLADLPFQAELRELVQRAGGLLQVHRALSAAEQGAVLGRDYEQQGRIDLAQIKAALPFDDYDFYLCGPAAFTQAIYDGLRDLNVADTRIHAEAFGPSTLRRRTDGQTTGFVQPPAASDPVPVHFSASSKEARWSPDSGSLLELAESRGLTPEFSCRGGSCGTCITRLVSGQVHYPNPPAEVPQDGSVLICCAVPAQSEHGVQPLVLEL
;
A
#
# COMPACT_ATOMS: atom_id res chain seq x y z
N VAL A 1 -6.29 -27.58 34.36
CA VAL A 1 -6.91 -26.29 34.63
C VAL A 1 -6.27 -25.78 35.91
N HIS A 2 -5.14 -25.01 35.79
CA HIS A 2 -4.57 -24.28 36.92
C HIS A 2 -5.33 -22.96 37.01
N GLN A 3 -6.13 -22.80 38.08
CA GLN A 3 -6.68 -21.52 38.49
C GLN A 3 -5.51 -20.57 38.82
N LEU A 4 -5.38 -19.48 38.07
CA LEU A 4 -4.50 -18.39 38.39
C LEU A 4 -5.01 -17.71 39.68
N PRO A 5 -4.12 -17.25 40.57
CA PRO A 5 -4.54 -16.55 41.76
C PRO A 5 -5.19 -15.23 41.36
N SER A 6 -6.46 -15.09 41.69
CA SER A 6 -7.22 -13.84 41.57
C SER A 6 -6.64 -12.83 42.56
N HIS A 7 -6.18 -11.65 42.07
CA HIS A 7 -5.83 -10.38 42.71
C HIS A 7 -4.40 -9.86 42.48
N ARG A 8 -3.87 -9.97 41.24
CA ARG A 8 -2.88 -8.98 40.82
C ARG A 8 -3.62 -7.83 40.15
N GLN A 9 -3.35 -6.60 40.56
CA GLN A 9 -3.81 -5.42 39.82
C GLN A 9 -3.34 -5.51 38.38
N SER A 10 -4.20 -5.07 37.44
CA SER A 10 -3.83 -5.00 36.04
C SER A 10 -2.54 -4.20 35.84
N PRO A 11 -1.60 -4.67 35.03
CA PRO A 11 -0.38 -3.92 34.75
C PRO A 11 -0.63 -2.73 33.79
N TRP A 12 -1.84 -2.62 33.25
CA TRP A 12 -2.25 -1.63 32.27
C TRP A 12 -3.09 -0.53 32.91
N HIS A 13 -2.78 0.72 32.59
CA HIS A 13 -3.64 1.86 32.96
C HIS A 13 -4.80 2.08 31.95
N ALA A 14 -5.68 3.03 32.24
CA ALA A 14 -6.90 3.25 31.46
C ALA A 14 -6.66 3.55 29.97
N GLY A 15 -5.64 4.33 29.63
CA GLY A 15 -5.32 4.68 28.26
C GLY A 15 -4.84 3.49 27.42
N GLU A 16 -4.00 2.62 28.00
CA GLU A 16 -3.57 1.39 27.33
C GLU A 16 -4.73 0.44 27.08
N LYS A 17 -5.58 0.25 28.10
CA LYS A 17 -6.80 -0.58 27.99
C LYS A 17 -7.74 -0.07 26.92
N GLN A 18 -7.99 1.21 26.85
CA GLN A 18 -8.85 1.81 25.83
C GLN A 18 -8.36 1.53 24.41
N LEU A 19 -7.06 1.60 24.15
CA LEU A 19 -6.51 1.28 22.83
C LEU A 19 -6.56 -0.23 22.56
N GLN A 20 -6.27 -1.07 23.56
CA GLN A 20 -6.37 -2.53 23.44
C GLN A 20 -7.81 -2.98 23.17
N GLU A 21 -8.82 -2.34 23.77
CA GLU A 21 -10.24 -2.56 23.50
C GLU A 21 -10.63 -2.17 22.08
N LYS A 22 -10.17 -1.02 21.60
CA LYS A 22 -10.43 -0.55 20.22
C LYS A 22 -9.91 -1.51 19.15
N VAL A 23 -8.81 -2.20 19.41
CA VAL A 23 -8.25 -3.20 18.49
C VAL A 23 -8.68 -4.65 18.84
N GLY A 24 -9.59 -4.82 19.81
CA GLY A 24 -10.24 -6.11 20.14
C GLY A 24 -9.34 -7.14 20.83
N ILE A 25 -8.31 -6.71 21.57
CA ILE A 25 -7.30 -7.62 22.17
C ILE A 25 -7.16 -7.48 23.70
N ALA A 26 -8.00 -6.70 24.38
CA ALA A 26 -7.83 -6.33 25.78
C ALA A 26 -7.73 -7.56 26.72
N GLU A 27 -8.59 -8.57 26.57
CA GLU A 27 -8.54 -9.79 27.38
C GLU A 27 -7.23 -10.56 27.22
N ARG A 28 -6.76 -10.70 25.96
CA ARG A 28 -5.49 -11.36 25.66
C ARG A 28 -4.31 -10.60 26.28
N MET A 29 -4.34 -9.28 26.22
CA MET A 29 -3.27 -8.42 26.75
C MET A 29 -3.26 -8.41 28.27
N GLU A 30 -4.40 -8.52 28.96
CA GLU A 30 -4.45 -8.65 30.40
C GLU A 30 -3.71 -9.90 30.88
N VAL A 31 -3.97 -11.05 30.25
CA VAL A 31 -3.28 -12.32 30.58
C VAL A 31 -1.78 -12.25 30.27
N LEU A 32 -1.41 -11.66 29.13
CA LEU A 32 -0.02 -11.55 28.70
C LEU A 32 0.75 -10.60 29.61
N GLY A 33 0.20 -9.42 29.93
CA GLY A 33 0.84 -8.41 30.75
C GLY A 33 1.21 -8.94 32.14
N GLN A 34 0.31 -9.66 32.78
CA GLN A 34 0.60 -10.29 34.08
C GLN A 34 1.76 -11.30 34.07
N LYS A 35 2.08 -11.87 32.90
CA LYS A 35 3.19 -12.84 32.75
C LYS A 35 4.51 -12.16 32.40
N VAL A 36 4.50 -11.10 31.58
CA VAL A 36 5.72 -10.51 30.99
C VAL A 36 6.21 -9.29 31.72
N ILE A 37 5.31 -8.52 32.36
CA ILE A 37 5.68 -7.35 33.17
C ILE A 37 5.97 -7.81 34.61
N ARG A 38 7.19 -7.58 35.05
CA ARG A 38 7.70 -8.02 36.34
C ARG A 38 8.09 -6.83 37.20
N ASP A 39 7.97 -6.98 38.53
CA ASP A 39 8.45 -6.03 39.51
C ASP A 39 9.93 -6.22 39.88
N TYR A 40 10.65 -6.99 39.10
CA TYR A 40 12.07 -7.29 39.23
C TYR A 40 12.73 -7.54 37.90
N MET A 41 14.05 -7.38 37.83
CA MET A 41 14.87 -7.67 36.66
C MET A 41 15.39 -9.11 36.71
N PRO A 42 15.12 -9.97 35.72
CA PRO A 42 15.78 -11.26 35.57
C PRO A 42 17.31 -11.08 35.40
N ASP A 43 18.10 -12.07 35.79
CA ASP A 43 19.56 -12.01 35.68
C ASP A 43 20.06 -11.69 34.29
N GLN A 44 19.38 -12.23 33.27
CA GLN A 44 19.67 -11.91 31.86
C GLN A 44 19.52 -10.41 31.54
N HIS A 45 18.54 -9.72 32.15
CA HIS A 45 18.38 -8.27 31.98
C HIS A 45 19.45 -7.50 32.74
N ARG A 46 19.78 -7.95 33.94
CA ARG A 46 20.81 -7.32 34.78
C ARG A 46 22.19 -7.36 34.11
N GLU A 47 22.58 -8.50 33.53
CA GLU A 47 23.81 -8.65 32.75
C GLU A 47 23.76 -7.81 31.45
N PHE A 48 22.60 -7.72 30.80
CA PHE A 48 22.44 -6.88 29.61
C PHE A 48 22.73 -5.41 29.92
N TYR A 49 22.19 -4.86 31.01
CA TYR A 49 22.43 -3.45 31.33
C TYR A 49 23.88 -3.15 31.62
N ARG A 50 24.59 -4.07 32.22
CA ARG A 50 26.00 -3.92 32.61
C ARG A 50 26.94 -3.72 31.41
N GLN A 51 26.60 -4.26 30.26
CA GLN A 51 27.44 -4.16 29.06
C GLN A 51 27.14 -2.94 28.19
N LEU A 52 26.08 -2.18 28.49
CA LEU A 52 25.67 -1.04 27.70
C LEU A 52 26.62 0.14 27.82
N PRO A 53 26.98 0.83 26.71
CA PRO A 53 27.76 2.09 26.76
C PRO A 53 26.87 3.31 27.02
N PHE A 54 25.54 3.16 26.91
CA PHE A 54 24.54 4.19 27.18
C PHE A 54 23.18 3.56 27.50
N MET A 55 22.33 4.34 28.12
CA MET A 55 20.91 4.06 28.28
C MET A 55 20.10 5.30 27.89
N ILE A 56 18.89 5.08 27.38
CA ILE A 56 17.91 6.15 27.16
C ILE A 56 17.07 6.27 28.44
N ALA A 57 16.92 7.49 28.93
CA ALA A 57 16.09 7.80 30.09
C ALA A 57 14.99 8.78 29.71
N ALA A 58 13.87 8.73 30.41
CA ALA A 58 12.82 9.73 30.39
C ALA A 58 12.57 10.27 31.78
N ALA A 59 12.51 11.58 31.90
CA ALA A 59 12.21 12.31 33.14
C ALA A 59 11.21 13.44 32.82
N VAL A 60 10.50 13.92 33.85
CA VAL A 60 9.52 15.01 33.73
C VAL A 60 10.06 16.21 34.50
N ASP A 61 10.16 17.36 33.85
CA ASP A 61 10.62 18.59 34.49
C ASP A 61 9.55 19.23 35.41
N GLY A 62 9.94 20.29 36.10
CA GLY A 62 9.02 21.01 37.01
C GLY A 62 7.82 21.68 36.35
N ALA A 63 7.85 21.86 35.02
CA ALA A 63 6.74 22.37 34.22
C ALA A 63 5.81 21.27 33.72
N GLY A 64 6.13 19.99 34.00
CA GLY A 64 5.38 18.83 33.54
C GLY A 64 5.68 18.44 32.10
N GLN A 65 6.80 18.91 31.51
CA GLN A 65 7.24 18.47 30.19
C GLN A 65 8.10 17.20 30.33
N PRO A 66 7.74 16.10 29.67
CA PRO A 66 8.59 14.92 29.62
C PRO A 66 9.75 15.14 28.65
N TRP A 67 10.94 14.71 29.02
CA TRP A 67 12.15 14.77 28.21
C TRP A 67 12.78 13.37 28.12
N ALA A 68 13.09 12.95 26.90
CA ALA A 68 13.95 11.80 26.67
C ALA A 68 15.39 12.26 26.57
N THR A 69 16.31 11.51 27.16
CA THR A 69 17.75 11.80 27.15
C THR A 69 18.59 10.54 27.03
N LEU A 70 19.85 10.72 26.62
CA LEU A 70 20.88 9.68 26.54
C LEU A 70 21.87 9.86 27.70
N ILE A 71 21.94 8.85 28.56
CA ILE A 71 22.94 8.76 29.64
C ILE A 71 24.01 7.79 29.18
N GLU A 72 25.23 8.25 29.05
CA GLU A 72 26.39 7.45 28.63
C GLU A 72 27.41 7.25 29.74
N GLY A 73 28.16 6.15 29.67
CA GLY A 73 29.24 5.83 30.61
C GLY A 73 30.15 4.77 30.02
N GLU A 74 31.23 4.48 30.74
CA GLU A 74 32.11 3.34 30.46
C GLU A 74 31.35 2.03 30.71
N GLN A 75 31.78 0.94 30.11
CA GLN A 75 31.18 -0.36 30.32
C GLN A 75 31.14 -0.72 31.81
N GLY A 76 29.97 -1.07 32.33
CA GLY A 76 29.75 -1.32 33.73
C GLY A 76 29.29 -0.10 34.53
N PHE A 77 29.07 1.06 33.89
CA PHE A 77 28.51 2.24 34.58
C PHE A 77 27.07 2.01 35.08
N VAL A 78 26.38 1.03 34.50
CA VAL A 78 25.08 0.57 34.98
C VAL A 78 25.27 -0.78 35.65
N THR A 79 24.86 -0.90 36.89
CA THR A 79 24.91 -2.14 37.68
C THR A 79 23.57 -2.41 38.36
N SER A 80 23.32 -3.66 38.72
CA SER A 80 22.14 -4.05 39.46
C SER A 80 22.60 -4.81 40.73
N PRO A 81 22.69 -4.14 41.90
CA PRO A 81 23.06 -4.78 43.16
C PRO A 81 22.08 -5.89 43.56
N ASP A 82 20.81 -5.68 43.35
CA ASP A 82 19.76 -6.67 43.53
C ASP A 82 18.71 -6.60 42.38
N PRO A 83 17.81 -7.60 42.26
CA PRO A 83 16.85 -7.64 41.15
C PRO A 83 15.84 -6.47 41.06
N ARG A 84 15.71 -5.67 42.12
CA ARG A 84 14.80 -4.52 42.20
C ARG A 84 15.51 -3.16 42.26
N GLN A 85 16.84 -3.17 42.10
CA GLN A 85 17.64 -1.95 42.09
C GLN A 85 18.55 -1.87 40.88
N LEU A 86 18.58 -0.70 40.26
CA LEU A 86 19.51 -0.33 39.19
C LEU A 86 20.33 0.88 39.70
N SER A 87 21.65 0.85 39.50
CA SER A 87 22.56 1.90 39.90
C SER A 87 23.38 2.40 38.71
N PHE A 88 23.48 3.70 38.57
CA PHE A 88 24.35 4.37 37.60
C PHE A 88 25.54 4.96 38.29
N ASP A 89 26.75 4.62 37.86
CA ASP A 89 27.99 5.28 38.26
C ASP A 89 28.30 6.40 37.23
N LEU A 90 28.17 7.65 37.70
CA LEU A 90 28.41 8.84 36.89
C LEU A 90 29.76 9.52 37.29
N SER A 91 30.60 8.86 38.10
CA SER A 91 31.85 9.41 38.52
C SER A 91 32.85 9.66 37.40
N ALA A 92 32.81 8.81 36.36
CA ALA A 92 33.68 8.95 35.19
C ALA A 92 33.08 9.91 34.13
N MET A 93 31.75 10.08 34.08
CA MET A 93 31.06 10.89 33.10
C MET A 93 29.75 11.45 33.65
N ALA A 94 29.81 12.65 34.17
CA ALA A 94 28.64 13.35 34.74
C ALA A 94 27.54 13.58 33.70
N LEU A 95 26.31 13.69 34.19
CA LEU A 95 25.19 14.18 33.38
C LEU A 95 25.50 15.58 32.85
N ASP A 96 25.10 15.84 31.60
CA ASP A 96 25.24 17.17 31.02
C ASP A 96 24.21 18.13 31.66
N PRO A 97 24.67 19.17 32.41
CA PRO A 97 23.74 20.10 33.03
C PRO A 97 22.94 20.92 32.07
N LEU A 98 23.32 20.95 30.78
CA LEU A 98 22.60 21.60 29.70
C LEU A 98 21.43 20.73 29.15
N ASP A 99 21.32 19.49 29.60
CA ASP A 99 20.21 18.60 29.21
C ASP A 99 18.93 18.99 29.95
N PRO A 100 17.83 19.30 29.25
CA PRO A 100 16.57 19.67 29.90
C PRO A 100 16.01 18.58 30.81
N ALA A 101 16.35 17.29 30.57
CA ALA A 101 15.90 16.17 31.39
C ALA A 101 16.52 16.20 32.80
N CYS A 102 17.66 16.85 33.00
CA CYS A 102 18.37 16.84 34.28
C CYS A 102 17.53 17.38 35.43
N SER A 103 16.65 18.34 35.19
CA SER A 103 15.79 18.90 36.24
C SER A 103 14.75 17.90 36.77
N GLY A 104 14.43 16.83 36.02
CA GLY A 104 13.53 15.75 36.41
C GLY A 104 14.24 14.51 36.97
N LEU A 105 15.59 14.52 37.12
CA LEU A 105 16.37 13.39 37.61
C LEU A 105 16.69 13.53 39.11
N GLY A 106 15.79 14.06 39.89
CA GLY A 106 15.93 14.21 41.35
C GLY A 106 15.45 12.99 42.15
N ALA A 107 15.91 12.90 43.41
CA ALA A 107 15.42 11.87 44.32
C ALA A 107 13.91 12.00 44.56
N GLY A 108 13.20 10.88 44.49
CA GLY A 108 11.74 10.78 44.57
C GLY A 108 11.02 10.87 43.24
N GLU A 109 11.66 11.34 42.17
CA GLU A 109 11.05 11.47 40.85
C GLU A 109 10.90 10.12 40.11
N ALA A 110 9.85 10.00 39.33
CA ALA A 110 9.64 8.84 38.45
C ALA A 110 10.56 8.88 37.22
N ILE A 111 11.02 7.73 36.80
CA ILE A 111 11.93 7.59 35.67
C ILE A 111 11.54 6.41 34.79
N GLY A 112 11.58 6.62 33.47
CA GLY A 112 11.52 5.55 32.47
C GLY A 112 12.90 5.29 31.89
N LEU A 113 13.27 4.02 31.70
CA LEU A 113 14.57 3.62 31.18
C LEU A 113 14.42 2.61 30.05
N LEU A 114 15.23 2.79 29.01
CA LEU A 114 15.36 1.87 27.91
C LEU A 114 16.84 1.51 27.71
N GLY A 115 17.21 0.28 28.06
CA GLY A 115 18.48 -0.30 27.62
C GLY A 115 18.34 -0.77 26.18
N ILE A 116 19.22 -0.31 25.31
CA ILE A 116 19.19 -0.67 23.88
C ILE A 116 20.63 -0.89 23.36
N GLU A 117 20.80 -1.98 22.66
CA GLU A 117 22.01 -2.33 21.90
C GLU A 117 21.71 -2.28 20.40
N LEU A 118 22.20 -1.26 19.70
CA LEU A 118 21.92 -1.11 18.26
C LEU A 118 22.65 -2.16 17.41
N HIS A 119 23.81 -2.68 17.88
CA HIS A 119 24.59 -3.70 17.14
C HIS A 119 24.07 -5.13 17.29
N THR A 120 23.11 -5.38 18.19
CA THR A 120 22.46 -6.69 18.36
C THR A 120 20.94 -6.63 18.24
N ARG A 121 20.37 -5.43 18.07
CA ARG A 121 18.92 -5.17 18.07
C ARG A 121 18.22 -5.63 19.36
N ARG A 122 18.93 -5.64 20.51
CA ARG A 122 18.33 -6.00 21.79
C ARG A 122 17.91 -4.76 22.54
N ARG A 123 16.76 -4.84 23.21
CA ARG A 123 16.28 -3.79 24.10
C ARG A 123 15.43 -4.34 25.23
N ASN A 124 15.56 -3.74 26.39
CA ASN A 124 14.75 -4.02 27.58
C ASN A 124 14.33 -2.70 28.22
N ARG A 125 13.17 -2.71 28.83
CA ARG A 125 12.57 -1.53 29.46
C ARG A 125 12.47 -1.68 30.96
N ILE A 126 12.67 -0.57 31.68
CA ILE A 126 12.48 -0.43 33.11
C ILE A 126 11.72 0.85 33.37
N ASN A 127 10.72 0.80 34.24
CA ASN A 127 10.08 1.96 34.83
C ASN A 127 10.23 1.88 36.36
N GLY A 128 10.39 3.01 36.99
CA GLY A 128 10.58 3.07 38.45
C GLY A 128 10.73 4.49 38.97
N HIS A 129 11.33 4.64 40.14
CA HIS A 129 11.60 5.93 40.76
C HIS A 129 13.02 6.03 41.26
N ILE A 130 13.57 7.25 41.31
CA ILE A 130 14.91 7.56 41.75
C ILE A 130 14.91 7.58 43.28
N ARG A 131 15.62 6.66 43.92
CA ARG A 131 15.82 6.65 45.41
C ARG A 131 16.82 7.67 45.85
N GLN A 132 17.95 7.76 45.15
CA GLN A 132 19.03 8.69 45.44
C GLN A 132 19.56 9.28 44.13
N ALA A 133 19.88 10.57 44.17
CA ALA A 133 20.51 11.27 43.07
C ALA A 133 21.66 12.12 43.63
N SER A 134 22.85 11.98 43.04
CA SER A 134 24.05 12.72 43.37
C SER A 134 24.88 13.00 42.13
N ALA A 135 25.92 13.81 42.25
CA ALA A 135 26.88 14.03 41.17
C ALA A 135 27.66 12.75 40.78
N GLN A 136 27.73 11.77 41.69
CA GLN A 136 28.43 10.50 41.46
C GLN A 136 27.53 9.40 40.90
N GLY A 137 26.20 9.54 40.98
CA GLY A 137 25.32 8.49 40.44
C GLY A 137 23.85 8.61 40.80
N LEU A 138 23.08 7.69 40.24
CA LEU A 138 21.66 7.53 40.50
C LEU A 138 21.40 6.12 41.02
N GLU A 139 20.51 6.00 42.01
CA GLU A 139 19.97 4.73 42.47
C GLU A 139 18.46 4.69 42.16
N ILE A 140 18.03 3.65 41.48
CA ILE A 140 16.67 3.52 40.97
C ILE A 140 16.00 2.29 41.53
N ALA A 141 14.83 2.43 42.12
CA ALA A 141 13.95 1.34 42.50
C ALA A 141 13.13 0.93 41.27
N VAL A 142 13.19 -0.34 40.90
CA VAL A 142 12.47 -0.90 39.75
C VAL A 142 11.06 -1.25 40.16
N GLU A 143 10.10 -0.73 39.42
CA GLU A 143 8.67 -1.05 39.55
C GLU A 143 8.21 -2.01 38.47
N HIS A 144 8.61 -1.75 37.20
CA HIS A 144 8.31 -2.64 36.08
C HIS A 144 9.57 -2.92 35.27
N SER A 145 9.74 -4.19 34.88
CA SER A 145 10.82 -4.63 33.99
C SER A 145 10.28 -5.63 32.96
N PHE A 146 10.53 -5.40 31.70
CA PHE A 146 10.12 -6.28 30.62
C PHE A 146 10.98 -6.16 29.37
N GLY A 147 11.09 -7.29 28.64
CA GLY A 147 11.75 -7.33 27.34
C GLY A 147 10.87 -6.75 26.24
N ASN A 148 11.48 -6.20 25.22
CA ASN A 148 10.82 -5.68 24.04
C ASN A 148 11.30 -6.40 22.76
N CYS A 149 10.40 -6.44 21.76
CA CYS A 149 10.70 -7.00 20.45
C CYS A 149 11.84 -6.23 19.75
N PRO A 150 12.72 -6.91 18.99
CA PRO A 150 13.83 -6.26 18.26
C PRO A 150 13.40 -5.49 17.00
N GLN A 151 12.11 -5.39 16.73
CA GLN A 151 11.56 -4.76 15.52
C GLN A 151 11.97 -3.28 15.41
N TYR A 152 12.20 -2.85 14.15
CA TYR A 152 12.48 -1.47 13.75
C TYR A 152 13.78 -0.88 14.32
N ILE A 153 14.69 -1.68 14.88
CA ILE A 153 16.01 -1.24 15.34
C ILE A 153 17.00 -1.39 14.18
N GLN A 154 17.53 -0.28 13.70
CA GLN A 154 18.56 -0.27 12.66
C GLN A 154 19.91 -0.71 13.25
N LEU A 155 20.64 -1.55 12.52
CA LEU A 155 21.91 -2.09 12.96
C LEU A 155 23.03 -1.04 12.84
N ARG A 156 23.74 -0.81 13.95
CA ARG A 156 24.83 0.16 14.00
C ARG A 156 25.95 -0.31 14.92
N GLN A 157 27.19 -0.08 14.50
CA GLN A 157 28.38 -0.21 15.35
C GLN A 157 28.74 1.15 15.92
N TYR A 158 29.23 1.17 17.15
CA TYR A 158 29.63 2.41 17.81
C TYR A 158 31.12 2.48 18.09
N ARG A 159 31.62 3.70 18.20
CA ARG A 159 32.94 4.04 18.72
C ARG A 159 32.86 5.27 19.60
N ARG A 160 33.80 5.45 20.51
CA ARG A 160 33.92 6.69 21.31
C ARG A 160 34.89 7.67 20.66
N VAL A 161 34.57 8.94 20.83
CA VAL A 161 35.45 10.06 20.52
C VAL A 161 35.69 10.90 21.78
N HIS A 162 36.82 11.63 21.82
CA HIS A 162 37.12 12.47 22.97
C HIS A 162 36.40 13.81 22.96
N GLU A 163 35.97 14.26 21.79
CA GLU A 163 35.27 15.52 21.64
C GLU A 163 33.82 15.38 22.11
N ARG A 164 33.45 16.21 23.05
CA ARG A 164 32.10 16.30 23.61
C ARG A 164 31.82 17.73 24.04
N GLY A 165 30.58 18.15 23.80
CA GLY A 165 30.05 19.42 24.28
C GLY A 165 30.11 20.55 23.27
N GLY A 166 28.98 21.18 23.09
CA GLY A 166 28.77 22.42 22.38
C GLY A 166 27.79 23.30 23.14
N GLU A 167 27.58 24.51 22.69
CA GLU A 167 26.62 25.41 23.32
C GLU A 167 25.20 24.89 23.07
N ARG A 168 24.35 24.87 24.10
CA ARG A 168 22.93 24.56 24.00
C ARG A 168 22.21 25.67 23.22
N LEU A 169 21.39 25.27 22.26
CA LEU A 169 20.57 26.16 21.45
C LEU A 169 19.08 25.87 21.74
N ASP A 170 18.38 26.87 22.22
CA ASP A 170 16.94 26.79 22.52
C ASP A 170 16.13 27.55 21.48
N ALA A 171 15.02 26.97 21.05
CA ALA A 171 14.06 27.59 20.13
C ALA A 171 12.64 27.08 20.43
N THR A 172 11.66 27.72 19.81
CA THR A 172 10.25 27.29 19.81
C THR A 172 9.79 26.76 18.46
N GLU A 173 10.63 26.92 17.44
CA GLU A 173 10.36 26.49 16.06
C GLU A 173 11.53 25.71 15.50
N LEU A 174 11.22 24.76 14.62
CA LEU A 174 12.21 23.99 13.88
C LEU A 174 12.83 24.83 12.77
N ASP A 175 14.14 25.03 12.81
CA ASP A 175 14.91 25.62 11.73
C ASP A 175 15.29 24.55 10.67
N ALA A 176 16.02 24.97 9.62
CA ALA A 176 16.42 24.06 8.54
C ALA A 176 17.29 22.89 9.04
N ARG A 177 18.19 23.11 10.04
CA ARG A 177 19.08 22.08 10.58
C ARG A 177 18.29 21.06 11.41
N THR A 178 17.48 21.52 12.33
CA THR A 178 16.70 20.67 13.24
C THR A 178 15.61 19.93 12.47
N ARG A 179 15.02 20.55 11.43
CA ARG A 179 14.11 19.88 10.50
C ARG A 179 14.81 18.73 9.77
N ALA A 180 15.97 18.97 9.18
CA ALA A 180 16.74 17.93 8.49
C ALA A 180 17.10 16.77 9.43
N MET A 181 17.50 17.05 10.67
CA MET A 181 17.76 16.00 11.67
C MET A 181 16.54 15.11 11.94
N VAL A 182 15.31 15.66 11.90
CA VAL A 182 14.07 14.90 12.08
C VAL A 182 13.73 14.10 10.83
N GLU A 183 13.80 14.72 9.65
CA GLU A 183 13.42 14.10 8.38
C GLU A 183 14.38 12.99 7.95
N ASP A 184 15.69 13.16 8.21
CA ASP A 184 16.73 12.17 7.89
C ASP A 184 16.85 11.06 8.95
N ALA A 185 16.19 11.22 10.11
CA ALA A 185 16.24 10.21 11.15
C ALA A 185 15.55 8.90 10.74
N ASP A 186 16.19 7.79 11.04
CA ASP A 186 15.61 6.45 10.97
C ASP A 186 15.30 5.85 12.34
N THR A 187 15.64 6.59 13.39
CA THR A 187 15.54 6.20 14.80
C THR A 187 15.34 7.44 15.67
N PHE A 188 14.37 7.38 16.56
CA PHE A 188 14.22 8.35 17.66
C PHE A 188 13.63 7.69 18.89
N PHE A 189 13.62 8.41 20.00
CA PHE A 189 13.06 7.95 21.27
C PHE A 189 11.97 8.92 21.72
N VAL A 190 10.96 8.39 22.40
CA VAL A 190 9.80 9.17 22.86
C VAL A 190 9.57 8.95 24.35
N ALA A 191 9.59 10.04 25.12
CA ALA A 191 9.19 10.10 26.51
C ALA A 191 7.72 10.47 26.64
N SER A 192 7.00 9.79 27.51
CA SER A 192 5.60 10.05 27.85
C SER A 192 5.33 9.66 29.30
N TYR A 193 4.27 10.18 29.90
CA TYR A 193 3.92 9.81 31.27
C TYR A 193 2.42 9.98 31.55
N ILE A 194 1.98 9.35 32.63
CA ILE A 194 0.68 9.60 33.24
C ILE A 194 0.85 10.03 34.69
N GLU A 195 -0.12 10.76 35.20
CA GLU A 195 -0.30 11.04 36.61
C GLU A 195 -1.46 10.18 37.15
N HIS A 196 -1.22 9.49 38.24
CA HIS A 196 -2.23 8.72 38.95
C HIS A 196 -3.01 9.64 39.92
N GLU A 197 -4.20 9.18 40.33
CA GLU A 197 -5.06 9.93 41.26
C GLU A 197 -4.39 10.30 42.59
N ASP A 198 -3.41 9.53 43.00
CA ASP A 198 -2.60 9.75 44.21
C ASP A 198 -1.40 10.72 44.00
N GLY A 199 -1.28 11.31 42.80
CA GLY A 199 -0.21 12.24 42.43
C GLY A 199 1.10 11.59 42.02
N ARG A 200 1.21 10.24 42.05
CA ARG A 200 2.39 9.54 41.51
C ARG A 200 2.40 9.64 39.98
N ARG A 201 3.60 9.64 39.42
CA ARG A 201 3.82 9.57 37.97
C ARG A 201 4.34 8.18 37.56
N SER A 202 3.90 7.72 36.41
CA SER A 202 4.52 6.61 35.70
C SER A 202 5.10 7.15 34.41
N VAL A 203 6.42 7.12 34.29
CA VAL A 203 7.17 7.66 33.15
C VAL A 203 7.66 6.51 32.28
N ASP A 204 7.54 6.67 30.98
CA ASP A 204 7.94 5.68 29.99
C ASP A 204 8.80 6.28 28.89
N VAL A 205 9.73 5.48 28.35
CA VAL A 205 10.49 5.82 27.16
C VAL A 205 10.50 4.67 26.17
N SER A 206 10.23 4.99 24.92
CA SER A 206 10.13 4.02 23.82
C SER A 206 11.07 4.39 22.69
N HIS A 207 11.57 3.38 22.00
CA HIS A 207 12.24 3.50 20.72
C HIS A 207 11.22 3.50 19.58
N ARG A 208 11.43 4.34 18.59
CA ARG A 208 10.73 4.37 17.31
C ARG A 208 11.73 4.32 16.17
N GLY A 209 11.46 3.52 15.16
CA GLY A 209 12.35 3.40 14.01
C GLY A 209 11.58 3.11 12.73
N GLY A 210 12.15 3.53 11.61
CA GLY A 210 11.64 3.35 10.26
C GLY A 210 12.74 3.59 9.25
N ARG A 211 12.42 3.68 7.96
CA ARG A 211 13.35 4.18 6.95
C ARG A 211 13.44 5.71 7.07
N ALA A 212 14.60 6.29 6.78
CA ALA A 212 14.76 7.76 6.73
C ALA A 212 13.65 8.38 5.88
N GLY A 213 13.02 9.45 6.38
CA GLY A 213 11.82 10.04 5.79
C GLY A 213 10.51 9.44 6.28
N PHE A 214 10.51 8.61 7.34
CA PHE A 214 9.28 8.11 7.96
C PHE A 214 8.60 9.13 8.88
N VAL A 215 9.31 10.18 9.31
CA VAL A 215 8.75 11.33 10.01
C VAL A 215 8.56 12.48 9.03
N ARG A 216 7.36 13.02 8.92
CA ARG A 216 7.06 14.21 8.11
C ARG A 216 7.03 15.44 8.98
N VAL A 217 7.62 16.53 8.51
CA VAL A 217 7.64 17.82 9.20
C VAL A 217 6.92 18.87 8.36
N GLU A 218 5.84 19.44 8.90
CA GLU A 218 5.06 20.51 8.28
C GLU A 218 4.97 21.69 9.25
N GLY A 219 5.75 22.74 9.00
CA GLY A 219 5.91 23.82 10.00
C GLY A 219 6.56 23.27 11.27
N ASN A 220 5.86 23.38 12.40
CA ASN A 220 6.24 22.81 13.70
C ASN A 220 5.50 21.51 14.03
N ARG A 221 4.73 20.94 13.10
CA ARG A 221 4.01 19.69 13.31
C ARG A 221 4.78 18.52 12.69
N LEU A 222 5.05 17.51 13.49
CA LEU A 222 5.53 16.21 13.06
C LEU A 222 4.34 15.28 12.84
N THR A 223 4.37 14.48 11.77
CA THR A 223 3.44 13.36 11.55
C THR A 223 4.22 12.07 11.47
N ILE A 224 3.87 11.12 12.34
CA ILE A 224 4.65 9.93 12.63
C ILE A 224 3.77 8.68 12.49
N PRO A 225 4.16 7.68 11.70
CA PRO A 225 3.45 6.41 11.64
C PRO A 225 3.70 5.56 12.89
N ASP A 226 2.68 4.83 13.32
CA ASP A 226 2.77 3.78 14.31
C ASP A 226 2.58 2.44 13.64
N TYR A 227 3.57 1.58 13.74
CA TYR A 227 3.64 0.30 13.08
C TYR A 227 3.18 -0.85 13.99
N ALA A 228 2.94 -2.01 13.40
CA ALA A 228 2.66 -3.23 14.15
C ALA A 228 3.75 -3.54 15.18
N GLY A 229 3.38 -3.71 16.43
CA GLY A 229 4.29 -3.94 17.54
C GLY A 229 3.77 -4.99 18.53
N ASN A 230 4.20 -4.89 19.80
CA ASN A 230 3.81 -5.81 20.87
C ASN A 230 2.40 -5.58 21.43
N LEU A 231 1.67 -4.59 20.93
CA LEU A 231 0.31 -4.24 21.34
C LEU A 231 0.15 -3.79 22.81
N HIS A 232 1.27 -3.47 23.49
CA HIS A 232 1.24 -2.91 24.85
C HIS A 232 0.66 -1.50 24.86
N PHE A 233 0.88 -0.72 23.79
CA PHE A 233 0.45 0.67 23.65
C PHE A 233 1.00 1.63 24.71
N ASN A 234 2.11 1.31 25.37
CA ASN A 234 2.63 2.14 26.45
C ASN A 234 2.70 3.64 26.10
N THR A 235 3.38 3.99 24.99
CA THR A 235 3.48 5.39 24.54
C THR A 235 2.12 5.97 24.16
N LEU A 236 1.38 5.30 23.26
CA LEU A 236 0.09 5.83 22.78
C LEU A 236 -0.97 5.81 23.89
N GLY A 237 -0.93 4.83 24.79
CA GLY A 237 -1.79 4.79 25.97
C GLY A 237 -1.52 5.98 26.92
N ASN A 238 -0.24 6.31 27.16
CA ASN A 238 0.11 7.51 27.92
C ASN A 238 -0.40 8.78 27.20
N LEU A 239 -0.14 8.90 25.90
CA LEU A 239 -0.52 10.08 25.11
C LEU A 239 -2.03 10.25 24.97
N SER A 240 -2.82 9.19 25.06
CA SER A 240 -4.28 9.28 25.06
C SER A 240 -4.85 9.90 26.35
N VAL A 241 -4.10 9.80 27.45
CA VAL A 241 -4.46 10.38 28.76
C VAL A 241 -3.78 11.74 28.98
N ASN A 242 -2.49 11.82 28.67
CA ASN A 242 -1.68 13.02 28.78
C ASN A 242 -0.95 13.28 27.45
N PRO A 243 -1.34 14.29 26.69
CA PRO A 243 -0.81 14.51 25.35
C PRO A 243 0.61 15.07 25.32
N ARG A 244 1.25 15.36 26.46
CA ARG A 244 2.63 15.85 26.50
C ARG A 244 3.60 14.73 26.12
N ALA A 245 4.47 15.02 25.16
CA ALA A 245 5.52 14.12 24.70
C ALA A 245 6.86 14.82 24.59
N GLY A 246 7.94 14.07 24.83
CA GLY A 246 9.30 14.51 24.59
C GLY A 246 10.01 13.58 23.62
N LEU A 247 10.52 14.10 22.50
CA LEU A 247 11.26 13.31 21.53
C LEU A 247 12.76 13.55 21.64
N LEU A 248 13.54 12.51 21.38
CA LEU A 248 14.99 12.56 21.33
C LEU A 248 15.47 12.02 19.99
N PHE A 249 16.13 12.85 19.21
CA PHE A 249 16.84 12.48 17.99
C PHE A 249 18.35 12.58 18.25
N VAL A 250 19.09 11.62 17.76
CA VAL A 250 20.55 11.60 17.81
C VAL A 250 21.08 11.57 16.39
N ASP A 251 21.88 12.56 16.04
CA ASP A 251 22.71 12.42 14.85
C ASP A 251 23.86 11.46 15.18
N PHE A 252 23.73 10.25 14.71
CA PHE A 252 24.67 9.17 14.98
C PHE A 252 26.09 9.42 14.44
N THR A 253 26.25 10.37 13.51
CA THR A 253 27.53 10.72 12.90
C THR A 253 28.24 11.82 13.66
N SER A 254 27.56 12.90 14.02
CA SER A 254 28.12 14.06 14.71
C SER A 254 28.06 13.94 16.24
N GLY A 255 27.12 13.16 16.76
CA GLY A 255 26.80 13.11 18.19
C GLY A 255 25.95 14.28 18.66
N ASP A 256 25.35 15.02 17.74
CA ASP A 256 24.38 16.05 18.08
C ASP A 256 23.11 15.42 18.63
N VAL A 257 22.55 16.05 19.62
CA VAL A 257 21.31 15.61 20.27
C VAL A 257 20.25 16.69 20.12
N LEU A 258 19.14 16.34 19.50
CA LEU A 258 17.96 17.19 19.36
C LEU A 258 16.85 16.65 20.28
N GLN A 259 16.35 17.49 21.16
CA GLN A 259 15.23 17.19 22.04
C GLN A 259 14.06 18.12 21.72
N LEU A 260 12.89 17.54 21.51
CA LEU A 260 11.66 18.25 21.18
C LEU A 260 10.63 18.00 22.27
N GLY A 261 10.06 19.06 22.80
CA GLY A 261 8.91 19.01 23.70
C GLY A 261 7.66 19.52 23.01
N GLY A 262 6.51 18.91 23.29
CA GLY A 262 5.26 19.36 22.68
C GLY A 262 4.05 18.51 23.04
N ARG A 263 2.97 18.69 22.26
CA ARG A 263 1.71 18.00 22.46
C ARG A 263 1.40 17.07 21.31
N ALA A 264 1.07 15.84 21.65
CA ALA A 264 0.75 14.78 20.69
C ALA A 264 -0.76 14.60 20.50
N GLU A 265 -1.15 14.17 19.32
CA GLU A 265 -2.51 13.76 18.97
C GLU A 265 -2.45 12.40 18.26
N ILE A 266 -3.33 11.47 18.64
CA ILE A 266 -3.40 10.12 18.03
C ILE A 266 -4.48 10.13 16.97
N ILE A 267 -4.13 9.68 15.76
CA ILE A 267 -5.01 9.58 14.59
C ILE A 267 -5.27 8.12 14.30
N LEU A 268 -6.48 7.65 14.60
CA LEU A 268 -6.91 6.26 14.39
C LEU A 268 -7.57 6.03 13.03
N GLU A 269 -8.10 7.10 12.41
CA GLU A 269 -8.78 7.05 11.12
C GLU A 269 -8.29 8.19 10.23
N SER A 270 -7.69 7.85 9.11
CA SER A 270 -7.25 8.82 8.10
C SER A 270 -6.94 8.08 6.79
N PRO A 271 -7.23 8.68 5.62
CA PRO A 271 -6.78 8.16 4.33
C PRO A 271 -5.25 8.03 4.23
N LEU A 272 -4.51 8.81 5.02
CA LEU A 272 -3.04 8.77 5.05
C LEU A 272 -2.52 7.49 5.70
N ILE A 273 -3.24 6.91 6.68
CA ILE A 273 -2.86 5.63 7.31
C ILE A 273 -2.77 4.56 6.22
N ASN A 274 -3.79 4.48 5.40
CA ASN A 274 -3.91 3.49 4.33
C ASN A 274 -2.93 3.74 3.17
N ALA A 275 -2.56 4.99 2.95
CA ALA A 275 -1.59 5.35 1.92
C ALA A 275 -0.14 5.11 2.36
N PHE A 276 0.13 5.12 3.67
CA PHE A 276 1.46 4.89 4.22
C PHE A 276 1.69 3.40 4.48
N GLU A 277 2.63 2.79 3.77
CA GLU A 277 2.90 1.36 3.85
C GLU A 277 3.37 0.93 5.24
N GLY A 278 2.67 -0.04 5.83
CA GLY A 278 2.97 -0.60 7.15
C GLY A 278 2.41 0.20 8.33
N ALA A 279 1.80 1.38 8.12
CA ALA A 279 1.19 2.13 9.21
C ALA A 279 -0.15 1.50 9.63
N GLU A 280 -0.34 1.30 10.93
CA GLU A 280 -1.62 0.92 11.52
C GLU A 280 -2.39 2.15 12.05
N ARG A 281 -1.66 3.17 12.40
CA ARG A 281 -2.11 4.45 12.97
C ARG A 281 -1.13 5.54 12.61
N LEU A 282 -1.54 6.79 12.81
CA LEU A 282 -0.64 7.94 12.83
C LEU A 282 -0.75 8.63 14.19
N TRP A 283 0.26 9.38 14.54
CA TRP A 283 0.19 10.36 15.61
C TRP A 283 1.01 11.58 15.23
N THR A 284 0.66 12.71 15.80
CA THR A 284 1.35 13.98 15.54
C THR A 284 1.99 14.51 16.80
N LEU A 285 2.98 15.37 16.64
CA LEU A 285 3.53 16.20 17.70
C LEU A 285 3.53 17.66 17.22
N ASP A 286 2.81 18.51 17.89
CA ASP A 286 2.97 19.95 17.76
C ASP A 286 4.12 20.38 18.67
N VAL A 287 5.23 20.77 18.06
CA VAL A 287 6.47 21.14 18.76
C VAL A 287 6.32 22.51 19.39
N GLU A 288 6.53 22.57 20.70
CA GLU A 288 6.49 23.80 21.51
C GLU A 288 7.89 24.21 21.98
N GLN A 289 8.81 23.26 22.10
CA GLN A 289 10.16 23.47 22.58
C GLN A 289 11.14 22.68 21.74
N VAL A 290 12.24 23.33 21.36
CA VAL A 290 13.35 22.75 20.58
C VAL A 290 14.63 22.99 21.37
N VAL A 291 15.36 21.94 21.70
CA VAL A 291 16.66 22.01 22.35
C VAL A 291 17.67 21.23 21.51
N LEU A 292 18.62 21.93 20.91
CA LEU A 292 19.72 21.33 20.18
C LEU A 292 21.01 21.43 21.01
N ARG A 293 21.65 20.29 21.25
CA ARG A 293 22.95 20.18 21.92
C ARG A 293 23.98 19.57 20.98
N PRO A 294 24.83 20.38 20.34
CA PRO A 294 25.85 19.88 19.42
C PRO A 294 26.89 19.02 20.14
N ALA A 295 27.31 17.92 19.53
CA ALA A 295 28.27 16.97 20.07
C ALA A 295 28.01 16.56 21.54
N ALA A 296 26.75 16.41 21.93
CA ALA A 296 26.35 16.15 23.32
C ALA A 296 26.72 14.75 23.81
N THR A 297 26.92 13.79 22.91
CA THR A 297 27.42 12.45 23.23
C THR A 297 28.81 12.21 22.68
N SER A 298 29.63 11.46 23.42
CA SER A 298 30.95 10.99 22.94
C SER A 298 30.82 9.77 21.99
N LEU A 299 29.64 9.22 21.82
CA LEU A 299 29.41 8.07 20.96
C LEU A 299 29.16 8.52 19.51
N ARG A 300 29.72 7.76 18.58
CA ARG A 300 29.51 7.88 17.14
C ARG A 300 29.14 6.50 16.60
N TRP A 301 28.15 6.44 15.76
CA TRP A 301 27.70 5.17 15.21
C TRP A 301 27.81 5.14 13.69
N ALA A 302 28.25 3.99 13.18
CA ALA A 302 28.22 3.68 11.76
C ALA A 302 26.99 2.82 11.45
N PHE A 303 26.18 3.25 10.52
CA PHE A 303 25.04 2.47 10.01
C PHE A 303 25.55 1.23 9.28
N GLU A 304 24.89 0.09 9.48
CA GLU A 304 25.18 -1.16 8.77
C GLU A 304 23.99 -1.57 7.88
N GLU A 305 22.82 -1.77 8.47
CA GLU A 305 21.63 -2.18 7.71
C GLU A 305 20.33 -1.80 8.42
N TYR A 306 19.27 -1.68 7.63
CA TYR A 306 17.91 -1.55 8.15
C TYR A 306 17.42 -2.86 8.77
N ALA A 307 16.56 -2.78 9.77
CA ALA A 307 15.82 -3.94 10.25
C ALA A 307 14.92 -4.47 9.10
N PRO A 308 14.77 -5.80 8.95
CA PRO A 308 13.85 -6.36 7.95
C PRO A 308 12.44 -5.81 8.06
N THR A 309 11.96 -5.56 9.29
CA THR A 309 10.65 -4.94 9.54
C THR A 309 10.58 -3.48 9.09
N SER A 310 11.67 -2.72 9.15
CA SER A 310 11.73 -1.35 8.62
C SER A 310 11.67 -1.31 7.09
N LEU A 311 12.25 -2.31 6.42
CA LEU A 311 12.18 -2.42 4.95
C LEU A 311 10.77 -2.69 4.42
N MET A 312 9.88 -3.21 5.28
CA MET A 312 8.47 -3.45 4.96
C MET A 312 7.58 -2.21 5.20
N THR A 313 8.17 -1.07 5.56
CA THR A 313 7.44 0.18 5.81
C THR A 313 7.76 1.23 4.75
N GLY A 314 6.83 2.17 4.56
CA GLY A 314 6.98 3.27 3.61
C GLY A 314 7.76 4.47 4.15
N THR A 315 7.87 5.47 3.28
CA THR A 315 8.29 6.83 3.60
C THR A 315 7.21 7.82 3.19
N TRP A 316 7.27 9.06 3.71
CA TRP A 316 6.31 10.10 3.31
C TRP A 316 6.45 10.49 1.84
N ALA A 317 7.68 10.50 1.30
CA ALA A 317 7.91 10.78 -0.12
C ALA A 317 7.21 9.73 -1.02
N GLU A 318 7.31 8.45 -0.69
CA GLU A 318 6.62 7.36 -1.40
C GLU A 318 5.10 7.46 -1.24
N THR A 319 4.62 7.79 -0.05
CA THR A 319 3.20 7.96 0.26
C THR A 319 2.60 9.12 -0.55
N GLU A 320 3.26 10.28 -0.57
CA GLU A 320 2.82 11.43 -1.34
C GLU A 320 2.88 11.18 -2.85
N ALA A 321 3.89 10.46 -3.34
CA ALA A 321 3.96 10.06 -4.74
C ALA A 321 2.76 9.15 -5.12
N ARG A 322 2.40 8.18 -4.26
CA ARG A 322 1.23 7.32 -4.45
C ARG A 322 -0.09 8.11 -4.44
N LEU A 323 -0.23 9.05 -3.52
CA LEU A 323 -1.43 9.91 -3.45
C LEU A 323 -1.56 10.80 -4.67
N ARG A 324 -0.47 11.44 -5.11
CA ARG A 324 -0.45 12.25 -6.34
C ARG A 324 -0.79 11.43 -7.58
N GLU A 325 -0.24 10.21 -7.68
CA GLU A 325 -0.56 9.31 -8.79
C GLU A 325 -2.02 8.87 -8.75
N ARG A 326 -2.59 8.56 -7.56
CA ARG A 326 -4.01 8.24 -7.40
C ARG A 326 -4.91 9.43 -7.78
N GLU A 327 -4.56 10.63 -7.37
CA GLU A 327 -5.27 11.85 -7.75
C GLU A 327 -5.19 12.08 -9.27
N ARG A 328 -3.99 11.95 -9.86
CA ARG A 328 -3.79 12.05 -11.29
C ARG A 328 -4.62 11.03 -12.06
N ARG A 329 -4.68 9.77 -11.61
CA ARG A 329 -5.50 8.70 -12.21
C ARG A 329 -7.00 9.01 -12.15
N ASN A 330 -7.44 9.75 -11.14
CA ASN A 330 -8.86 10.09 -10.95
C ASN A 330 -9.25 11.44 -11.56
N THR A 331 -8.29 12.23 -12.04
CA THR A 331 -8.56 13.56 -12.60
C THR A 331 -8.95 13.46 -14.08
N TRP A 332 -10.09 14.07 -14.44
CA TRP A 332 -10.54 14.20 -15.81
C TRP A 332 -9.74 15.26 -16.55
N GLN A 333 -9.20 14.91 -17.72
CA GLN A 333 -8.42 15.77 -18.60
C GLN A 333 -9.17 16.01 -19.90
N ARG A 334 -9.01 17.17 -20.48
CA ARG A 334 -9.62 17.55 -21.76
C ARG A 334 -8.70 17.18 -22.92
N TRP A 335 -9.21 16.36 -23.83
CA TRP A 335 -8.47 15.88 -24.98
C TRP A 335 -9.20 16.18 -26.26
N ARG A 336 -8.49 16.66 -27.27
CA ARG A 336 -9.03 17.05 -28.56
C ARG A 336 -8.93 15.89 -29.56
N VAL A 337 -10.02 15.63 -30.30
CA VAL A 337 -10.03 14.71 -31.42
C VAL A 337 -9.26 15.31 -32.58
N GLN A 338 -8.13 14.70 -32.95
CA GLN A 338 -7.28 15.15 -34.04
C GLN A 338 -7.68 14.58 -35.40
N SER A 339 -8.06 13.31 -35.42
CA SER A 339 -8.48 12.66 -36.63
C SER A 339 -9.49 11.54 -36.36
N LEU A 340 -10.27 11.20 -37.37
CA LEU A 340 -11.25 10.12 -37.38
C LEU A 340 -10.94 9.23 -38.58
N GLN A 341 -11.00 7.90 -38.39
CA GLN A 341 -10.82 6.92 -39.46
C GLN A 341 -11.84 5.78 -39.34
N GLN A 342 -12.51 5.46 -40.41
CA GLN A 342 -13.38 4.28 -40.47
C GLN A 342 -12.53 3.04 -40.73
N GLU A 343 -12.53 2.08 -39.80
CA GLU A 343 -11.68 0.88 -39.86
C GLU A 343 -12.44 -0.32 -40.44
N SER A 344 -13.72 -0.42 -40.15
CA SER A 344 -14.62 -1.46 -40.68
C SER A 344 -16.07 -0.94 -40.79
N SER A 345 -17.02 -1.80 -41.10
CA SER A 345 -18.43 -1.43 -41.20
C SER A 345 -18.98 -0.74 -39.94
N ASP A 346 -18.50 -1.14 -38.74
CA ASP A 346 -19.00 -0.71 -37.43
C ASP A 346 -17.93 -0.21 -36.47
N ILE A 347 -16.66 -0.14 -36.88
CA ILE A 347 -15.53 0.33 -36.04
C ILE A 347 -14.96 1.62 -36.63
N ARG A 348 -14.83 2.64 -35.76
CA ARG A 348 -14.19 3.93 -36.06
C ARG A 348 -13.10 4.23 -35.06
N SER A 349 -11.94 4.66 -35.54
CA SER A 349 -10.80 5.14 -34.76
C SER A 349 -10.88 6.64 -34.49
N PHE A 350 -10.48 7.04 -33.27
CA PHE A 350 -10.39 8.41 -32.80
C PHE A 350 -8.95 8.62 -32.30
N VAL A 351 -8.21 9.50 -32.95
CA VAL A 351 -6.88 9.91 -32.49
C VAL A 351 -7.05 11.13 -31.62
N LEU A 352 -6.51 11.06 -30.40
CA LEU A 352 -6.68 12.05 -29.35
C LEU A 352 -5.34 12.66 -28.95
N ALA A 353 -5.34 13.97 -28.70
CA ALA A 353 -4.23 14.67 -28.09
C ALA A 353 -4.69 15.54 -26.92
N PRO A 354 -3.89 15.69 -25.86
CA PRO A 354 -4.24 16.54 -24.74
C PRO A 354 -4.32 18.01 -25.18
N GLU A 355 -5.27 18.78 -24.63
CA GLU A 355 -5.33 20.21 -24.86
C GLU A 355 -4.14 20.95 -24.23
N THR A 356 -3.59 20.41 -23.15
CA THR A 356 -2.45 20.95 -22.41
C THR A 356 -1.50 19.83 -21.98
N GLY A 357 -0.21 20.09 -22.04
CA GLY A 357 0.82 19.13 -21.59
C GLY A 357 1.16 18.06 -22.62
N ALA A 358 1.92 17.07 -22.22
CA ALA A 358 2.30 15.90 -23.01
C ALA A 358 1.31 14.75 -22.79
N ALA A 359 1.16 13.88 -23.80
CA ALA A 359 0.44 12.64 -23.63
C ALA A 359 1.09 11.78 -22.52
N PRO A 360 0.28 11.17 -21.63
CA PRO A 360 0.82 10.30 -20.59
C PRO A 360 1.46 9.05 -21.22
N SER A 361 2.50 8.55 -20.60
CA SER A 361 3.03 7.24 -20.93
C SER A 361 2.01 6.15 -20.60
N PHE A 362 1.96 5.11 -21.40
CA PHE A 362 1.09 3.96 -21.18
C PHE A 362 1.79 2.67 -21.62
N ALA A 363 1.25 1.53 -21.24
CA ALA A 363 1.68 0.22 -21.71
C ALA A 363 0.75 -0.31 -22.78
N ALA A 364 1.29 -0.96 -23.82
CA ALA A 364 0.49 -1.56 -24.87
C ALA A 364 -0.52 -2.57 -24.33
N GLY A 365 -1.80 -2.42 -24.68
CA GLY A 365 -2.91 -3.20 -24.18
C GLY A 365 -3.78 -2.49 -23.14
N GLN A 366 -3.32 -1.37 -22.57
CA GLN A 366 -4.12 -0.56 -21.66
C GLN A 366 -5.33 0.09 -22.33
N HIS A 367 -6.27 0.55 -21.51
CA HIS A 367 -7.51 1.21 -21.94
C HIS A 367 -7.63 2.63 -21.37
N LEU A 368 -8.44 3.44 -22.05
CA LEU A 368 -8.68 4.85 -21.75
C LEU A 368 -10.11 5.02 -21.23
N PRO A 369 -10.32 5.47 -19.97
CA PRO A 369 -11.64 5.89 -19.50
C PRO A 369 -12.07 7.19 -20.14
N ILE A 370 -13.28 7.22 -20.70
CA ILE A 370 -13.85 8.39 -21.36
C ILE A 370 -15.20 8.71 -20.72
N ARG A 371 -15.43 10.00 -20.49
CA ARG A 371 -16.70 10.55 -20.04
C ARG A 371 -17.31 11.39 -21.15
N VAL A 372 -18.56 11.13 -21.46
CA VAL A 372 -19.33 11.93 -22.41
C VAL A 372 -20.64 12.37 -21.79
N THR A 373 -21.08 13.58 -22.12
CA THR A 373 -22.42 14.07 -21.76
C THR A 373 -23.32 13.94 -23.01
N THR A 374 -24.36 13.15 -22.87
CA THR A 374 -25.31 12.92 -23.99
C THR A 374 -26.19 14.15 -24.23
N ALA A 375 -26.88 14.19 -25.37
CA ALA A 375 -27.84 15.25 -25.67
C ALA A 375 -28.98 15.36 -24.63
N ALA A 376 -29.25 14.30 -23.88
CA ALA A 376 -30.21 14.28 -22.79
C ALA A 376 -29.67 14.87 -21.49
N GLY A 377 -28.39 15.31 -21.45
CA GLY A 377 -27.72 15.83 -20.25
C GLY A 377 -27.21 14.75 -19.32
N GLU A 378 -27.28 13.49 -19.69
CA GLU A 378 -26.76 12.39 -18.90
C GLU A 378 -25.25 12.23 -19.13
N THR A 379 -24.48 12.17 -18.06
CA THR A 379 -23.04 11.91 -18.11
C THR A 379 -22.77 10.43 -17.96
N LEU A 380 -22.19 9.83 -19.00
CA LEU A 380 -21.90 8.41 -19.06
C LEU A 380 -20.39 8.14 -19.18
N LEU A 381 -19.96 7.10 -18.51
CA LEU A 381 -18.57 6.65 -18.45
C LEU A 381 -18.40 5.34 -19.23
N ARG A 382 -17.35 5.24 -20.07
CA ARG A 382 -16.96 3.99 -20.73
C ARG A 382 -15.45 3.93 -20.88
N THR A 383 -14.90 2.73 -20.89
CA THR A 383 -13.49 2.48 -21.23
C THR A 383 -13.37 1.92 -22.63
N TYR A 384 -12.31 2.34 -23.31
CA TYR A 384 -11.95 1.83 -24.64
C TYR A 384 -10.48 1.47 -24.66
N SER A 385 -10.14 0.25 -25.07
CA SER A 385 -8.77 -0.18 -25.23
C SER A 385 -8.05 0.70 -26.24
N LEU A 386 -6.80 1.04 -25.92
CA LEU A 386 -5.93 1.76 -26.85
C LEU A 386 -5.56 0.85 -28.02
N SER A 387 -5.62 1.37 -29.23
CA SER A 387 -5.21 0.71 -30.46
C SER A 387 -3.93 1.31 -31.05
N SER A 388 -3.40 2.40 -30.44
CA SER A 388 -2.05 2.92 -30.69
C SER A 388 -1.03 2.20 -29.84
N ALA A 389 0.24 2.24 -30.24
CA ALA A 389 1.36 1.82 -29.43
C ALA A 389 1.90 2.97 -28.57
N PRO A 390 2.55 2.70 -27.43
CA PRO A 390 3.29 3.70 -26.66
C PRO A 390 4.29 4.48 -27.52
N SER A 391 4.98 3.80 -28.43
CA SER A 391 5.94 4.37 -29.37
C SER A 391 5.35 5.35 -30.41
N ASP A 392 4.01 5.35 -30.59
CA ASP A 392 3.35 6.27 -31.54
C ASP A 392 3.30 7.73 -31.04
N GLY A 393 3.49 7.96 -29.74
CA GLY A 393 3.42 9.30 -29.13
C GLY A 393 2.03 9.94 -29.12
N GLN A 394 0.98 9.19 -29.47
CA GLN A 394 -0.41 9.63 -29.49
C GLN A 394 -1.35 8.52 -28.99
N LEU A 395 -2.52 8.89 -28.53
CA LEU A 395 -3.54 7.93 -28.10
C LEU A 395 -4.59 7.74 -29.20
N ARG A 396 -4.85 6.50 -29.56
CA ARG A 396 -5.91 6.11 -30.47
C ARG A 396 -6.81 5.08 -29.80
N ILE A 397 -8.09 5.38 -29.74
CA ILE A 397 -9.13 4.40 -29.42
C ILE A 397 -9.86 4.01 -30.68
N SER A 398 -10.28 2.75 -30.78
CA SER A 398 -11.07 2.26 -31.91
C SER A 398 -12.35 1.61 -31.37
N VAL A 399 -13.45 2.23 -31.69
CA VAL A 399 -14.74 2.06 -31.03
C VAL A 399 -15.74 1.39 -31.96
N ARG A 400 -16.40 0.32 -31.51
CA ARG A 400 -17.51 -0.31 -32.19
C ARG A 400 -18.83 0.36 -31.83
N ALA A 401 -19.66 0.69 -32.80
CA ALA A 401 -20.98 1.29 -32.62
C ALA A 401 -21.99 0.28 -32.05
N GLN A 402 -22.07 0.12 -30.73
CA GLN A 402 -22.92 -0.90 -30.11
C GLN A 402 -23.87 -0.35 -29.03
N GLY A 403 -23.40 0.53 -28.16
CA GLY A 403 -24.14 1.09 -27.03
C GLY A 403 -24.40 2.59 -27.15
N VAL A 404 -24.99 3.23 -26.14
CA VAL A 404 -25.34 4.66 -26.15
C VAL A 404 -24.10 5.53 -26.36
N VAL A 405 -23.05 5.33 -25.58
CA VAL A 405 -21.80 6.13 -25.65
C VAL A 405 -21.10 5.91 -27.00
N SER A 406 -20.95 4.66 -27.44
CA SER A 406 -20.25 4.36 -28.68
C SER A 406 -21.02 4.90 -29.93
N ARG A 407 -22.35 4.88 -29.92
CA ARG A 407 -23.16 5.54 -30.97
C ARG A 407 -23.04 7.06 -30.93
N HIS A 408 -23.01 7.66 -29.72
CA HIS A 408 -22.73 9.09 -29.56
C HIS A 408 -21.37 9.46 -30.17
N LEU A 409 -20.30 8.69 -29.86
CA LEU A 409 -18.96 8.90 -30.45
C LEU A 409 -19.00 8.83 -31.99
N HIS A 410 -19.70 7.84 -32.57
CA HIS A 410 -19.79 7.68 -34.02
C HIS A 410 -20.59 8.77 -34.71
N GLN A 411 -21.67 9.25 -34.10
CA GLN A 411 -22.67 10.10 -34.78
C GLN A 411 -22.45 11.59 -34.49
N GLN A 412 -21.94 11.94 -33.32
CA GLN A 412 -21.90 13.32 -32.84
C GLN A 412 -20.47 13.88 -32.80
N VAL A 413 -19.46 13.04 -32.51
CA VAL A 413 -18.08 13.51 -32.31
C VAL A 413 -17.39 13.72 -33.66
N GLN A 414 -16.80 14.91 -33.82
CA GLN A 414 -16.08 15.36 -35.04
C GLN A 414 -14.63 15.73 -34.70
N VAL A 415 -13.82 15.91 -35.74
CA VAL A 415 -12.44 16.46 -35.58
C VAL A 415 -12.52 17.85 -34.98
N GLY A 416 -11.72 18.10 -33.94
CA GLY A 416 -11.71 19.35 -33.19
C GLY A 416 -12.51 19.31 -31.90
N ASP A 417 -13.43 18.36 -31.75
CA ASP A 417 -14.19 18.19 -30.50
C ASP A 417 -13.32 17.77 -29.34
N VAL A 418 -13.79 18.03 -28.13
CA VAL A 418 -13.07 17.73 -26.89
C VAL A 418 -13.79 16.63 -26.14
N LEU A 419 -13.05 15.58 -25.80
CA LEU A 419 -13.49 14.51 -24.93
C LEU A 419 -12.81 14.63 -23.54
N GLU A 420 -13.52 14.26 -22.50
CA GLU A 420 -12.96 14.15 -21.17
C GLU A 420 -12.46 12.71 -20.94
N VAL A 421 -11.16 12.58 -20.64
CA VAL A 421 -10.53 11.28 -20.44
C VAL A 421 -9.75 11.25 -19.13
N ARG A 422 -9.58 10.07 -18.55
CA ARG A 422 -8.58 9.82 -17.50
C ARG A 422 -7.34 9.20 -18.11
N PRO A 423 -6.17 9.23 -17.43
CA PRO A 423 -4.97 8.56 -17.89
C PRO A 423 -5.22 7.07 -18.22
N PRO A 424 -4.48 6.50 -19.17
CA PRO A 424 -4.56 5.07 -19.48
C PRO A 424 -4.30 4.21 -18.26
N LEU A 425 -5.04 3.09 -18.16
CA LEU A 425 -4.91 2.12 -17.08
C LEU A 425 -5.30 0.72 -17.54
N GLY A 426 -5.05 -0.29 -16.71
CA GLY A 426 -5.32 -1.69 -17.00
C GLY A 426 -4.08 -2.56 -16.90
N SER A 427 -4.29 -3.82 -16.51
CA SER A 427 -3.23 -4.84 -16.31
C SER A 427 -3.05 -5.80 -17.50
N PHE A 428 -3.89 -5.68 -18.54
CA PHE A 428 -3.77 -6.50 -19.75
C PHE A 428 -2.67 -5.94 -20.66
N THR A 429 -1.43 -6.17 -20.25
CA THR A 429 -0.22 -5.67 -20.92
C THR A 429 0.74 -6.80 -21.24
N LEU A 430 1.65 -6.58 -22.19
CA LEU A 430 2.68 -7.55 -22.52
C LEU A 430 3.61 -7.77 -21.34
N ASP A 431 3.99 -9.03 -21.11
CA ASP A 431 5.10 -9.38 -20.24
C ASP A 431 6.42 -8.97 -20.93
N SER A 432 7.06 -7.94 -20.38
CA SER A 432 8.33 -7.40 -20.89
C SER A 432 9.51 -8.34 -20.68
N ASP A 433 9.41 -9.25 -19.71
CA ASP A 433 10.50 -10.14 -19.33
C ASP A 433 10.48 -11.44 -20.13
N SER A 434 9.40 -11.70 -20.90
CA SER A 434 9.27 -12.88 -21.72
C SER A 434 9.80 -12.67 -23.15
N ASN A 435 10.64 -13.60 -23.60
CA ASN A 435 11.13 -13.68 -24.98
C ASN A 435 10.44 -14.78 -25.81
N ARG A 436 9.38 -15.43 -25.28
CA ARG A 436 8.64 -16.47 -26.00
C ARG A 436 7.94 -15.91 -27.22
N PRO A 437 7.76 -16.70 -28.30
CA PRO A 437 6.91 -16.31 -29.41
C PRO A 437 5.50 -15.90 -28.91
N LEU A 438 4.96 -14.88 -29.53
CA LEU A 438 3.73 -14.22 -29.10
C LEU A 438 2.55 -14.66 -29.97
N VAL A 439 1.44 -15.06 -29.36
CA VAL A 439 0.19 -15.40 -30.03
C VAL A 439 -0.90 -14.48 -29.56
N LEU A 440 -1.37 -13.61 -30.45
CA LEU A 440 -2.43 -12.62 -30.21
C LEU A 440 -3.71 -13.10 -30.90
N ILE A 441 -4.78 -13.33 -30.14
CA ILE A 441 -6.02 -13.92 -30.67
C ILE A 441 -7.19 -13.02 -30.33
N GLY A 442 -7.80 -12.41 -31.35
CA GLY A 442 -8.89 -11.47 -31.15
C GLY A 442 -10.10 -11.69 -32.08
N ALA A 443 -11.29 -11.31 -31.60
CA ALA A 443 -12.49 -11.34 -32.37
C ALA A 443 -13.26 -10.00 -32.29
N GLY A 444 -13.68 -9.48 -33.43
CA GLY A 444 -14.38 -8.19 -33.54
C GLY A 444 -13.53 -7.05 -33.00
N VAL A 445 -14.13 -6.20 -32.13
CA VAL A 445 -13.43 -5.06 -31.54
C VAL A 445 -12.37 -5.47 -30.47
N GLY A 446 -12.37 -6.75 -30.04
CA GLY A 446 -11.31 -7.29 -29.15
C GLY A 446 -9.91 -7.27 -29.75
N ILE A 447 -9.80 -6.96 -31.04
CA ILE A 447 -8.52 -6.78 -31.72
C ILE A 447 -7.75 -5.54 -31.23
N THR A 448 -8.41 -4.54 -30.64
CA THR A 448 -7.83 -3.22 -30.34
C THR A 448 -6.63 -3.27 -29.38
N PRO A 449 -6.69 -3.90 -28.19
CA PRO A 449 -5.52 -3.99 -27.31
C PRO A 449 -4.42 -4.86 -27.91
N LEU A 450 -4.79 -5.88 -28.67
CA LEU A 450 -3.84 -6.78 -29.34
C LEU A 450 -3.09 -6.05 -30.46
N LEU A 451 -3.77 -5.14 -31.17
CA LEU A 451 -3.12 -4.30 -32.16
C LEU A 451 -2.11 -3.34 -31.53
N SER A 452 -2.46 -2.74 -30.39
CA SER A 452 -1.53 -1.93 -29.62
C SER A 452 -0.25 -2.70 -29.25
N MET A 453 -0.41 -3.94 -28.75
CA MET A 453 0.69 -4.84 -28.41
C MET A 453 1.53 -5.21 -29.63
N LEU A 454 0.87 -5.54 -30.75
CA LEU A 454 1.52 -5.88 -32.01
C LEU A 454 2.38 -4.72 -32.56
N ARG A 455 1.79 -3.52 -32.58
CA ARG A 455 2.46 -2.30 -33.04
C ARG A 455 3.71 -2.01 -32.23
N GLU A 456 3.61 -2.11 -30.91
CA GLU A 456 4.75 -1.88 -30.00
C GLU A 456 5.86 -2.91 -30.23
N GLN A 457 5.52 -4.19 -30.36
CA GLN A 457 6.53 -5.24 -30.62
C GLN A 457 7.24 -5.07 -31.96
N VAL A 458 6.51 -4.68 -33.00
CA VAL A 458 7.11 -4.38 -34.32
C VAL A 458 7.99 -3.13 -34.24
N ALA A 459 7.59 -2.10 -33.49
CA ALA A 459 8.39 -0.87 -33.30
C ALA A 459 9.68 -1.12 -32.50
N LEU A 460 9.61 -1.95 -31.46
CA LEU A 460 10.77 -2.31 -30.63
C LEU A 460 11.82 -3.15 -31.39
N GLY A 461 11.39 -3.92 -32.40
CA GLY A 461 12.29 -4.68 -33.26
C GLY A 461 13.12 -5.77 -32.54
N GLN A 462 12.60 -6.32 -31.44
CA GLN A 462 13.32 -7.28 -30.57
C GLN A 462 13.46 -8.69 -31.16
N GLY A 463 13.05 -8.93 -32.39
CA GLY A 463 13.16 -10.22 -33.09
C GLY A 463 12.21 -11.32 -32.59
N ARG A 464 11.19 -10.96 -31.81
CA ARG A 464 10.18 -11.89 -31.29
C ARG A 464 9.25 -12.35 -32.42
N ARG A 465 9.06 -13.67 -32.58
CA ARG A 465 8.09 -14.21 -33.54
C ARG A 465 6.66 -13.97 -33.06
N MET A 466 5.76 -13.61 -33.96
CA MET A 466 4.40 -13.22 -33.64
C MET A 466 3.39 -13.87 -34.58
N HIS A 467 2.31 -14.37 -34.00
CA HIS A 467 1.12 -14.86 -34.70
C HIS A 467 -0.09 -14.04 -34.27
N PHE A 468 -0.77 -13.45 -35.23
CA PHE A 468 -1.91 -12.57 -34.98
C PHE A 468 -3.17 -13.14 -35.62
N PHE A 469 -4.09 -13.64 -34.79
CA PHE A 469 -5.34 -14.23 -35.22
C PHE A 469 -6.48 -13.19 -35.12
N GLN A 470 -7.14 -12.93 -36.20
CA GLN A 470 -8.26 -11.98 -36.31
C GLN A 470 -9.51 -12.66 -36.83
N GLY A 471 -10.56 -12.72 -35.99
CA GLY A 471 -11.87 -13.26 -36.37
C GLY A 471 -12.90 -12.15 -36.64
N ALA A 472 -13.60 -12.24 -37.78
CA ALA A 472 -14.71 -11.38 -38.11
C ALA A 472 -15.85 -12.18 -38.77
N ARG A 473 -16.95 -11.50 -39.05
CA ARG A 473 -18.07 -12.11 -39.77
C ARG A 473 -17.82 -12.11 -41.27
N THR A 474 -17.52 -10.95 -41.84
CA THR A 474 -17.32 -10.70 -43.27
C THR A 474 -16.02 -9.93 -43.50
N LEU A 475 -15.56 -9.75 -44.74
CA LEU A 475 -14.39 -8.90 -45.06
C LEU A 475 -14.62 -7.44 -44.67
N ALA A 476 -15.82 -6.92 -44.84
CA ALA A 476 -16.16 -5.55 -44.46
C ALA A 476 -16.07 -5.31 -42.94
N ASP A 477 -16.14 -6.38 -42.14
CA ASP A 477 -16.06 -6.34 -40.69
C ASP A 477 -14.62 -6.51 -40.16
N LEU A 478 -13.62 -6.79 -41.02
CA LEU A 478 -12.23 -6.89 -40.67
C LEU A 478 -11.59 -5.48 -40.53
N PRO A 479 -11.32 -4.97 -39.32
CA PRO A 479 -10.66 -3.68 -39.17
C PRO A 479 -9.15 -3.76 -39.42
N PHE A 480 -8.50 -2.64 -39.67
CA PHE A 480 -7.04 -2.44 -39.73
C PHE A 480 -6.31 -3.21 -40.82
N GLN A 481 -6.96 -3.60 -41.91
CA GLN A 481 -6.35 -4.46 -42.93
C GLN A 481 -5.16 -3.81 -43.65
N ALA A 482 -5.20 -2.51 -43.89
CA ALA A 482 -4.05 -1.78 -44.47
C ALA A 482 -2.88 -1.71 -43.50
N GLU A 483 -3.17 -1.39 -42.26
CA GLU A 483 -2.18 -1.28 -41.18
C GLU A 483 -1.51 -2.62 -40.88
N LEU A 484 -2.27 -3.72 -40.82
CA LEU A 484 -1.72 -5.05 -40.62
C LEU A 484 -0.79 -5.48 -41.77
N ARG A 485 -1.07 -5.14 -43.01
CA ARG A 485 -0.18 -5.40 -44.16
C ARG A 485 1.13 -4.63 -44.04
N GLU A 486 1.08 -3.39 -43.59
CA GLU A 486 2.30 -2.58 -43.29
C GLU A 486 3.11 -3.17 -42.15
N LEU A 487 2.46 -3.59 -41.06
CA LEU A 487 3.13 -4.24 -39.93
C LEU A 487 3.82 -5.56 -40.33
N VAL A 488 3.19 -6.36 -41.18
CA VAL A 488 3.79 -7.60 -41.73
C VAL A 488 5.07 -7.29 -42.52
N GLN A 489 5.05 -6.23 -43.36
CA GLN A 489 6.24 -5.81 -44.12
C GLN A 489 7.36 -5.34 -43.18
N ARG A 490 7.04 -4.52 -42.18
CA ARG A 490 7.99 -3.99 -41.20
C ARG A 490 8.58 -5.06 -40.30
N ALA A 491 7.82 -6.09 -40.00
CA ALA A 491 8.26 -7.20 -39.14
C ALA A 491 9.24 -8.16 -39.84
N GLY A 492 9.49 -8.02 -41.13
CA GLY A 492 10.54 -8.76 -41.83
C GLY A 492 10.42 -10.29 -41.74
N GLY A 493 9.19 -10.84 -41.79
CA GLY A 493 8.94 -12.29 -41.70
C GLY A 493 8.72 -12.83 -40.27
N LEU A 494 8.82 -11.99 -39.25
CA LEU A 494 8.54 -12.36 -37.84
C LEU A 494 7.06 -12.35 -37.48
N LEU A 495 6.20 -11.75 -38.29
CA LEU A 495 4.77 -11.64 -38.08
C LEU A 495 3.99 -12.45 -39.11
N GLN A 496 3.10 -13.32 -38.65
CA GLN A 496 2.10 -14.01 -39.45
C GLN A 496 0.71 -13.61 -39.00
N VAL A 497 -0.13 -13.20 -39.97
CA VAL A 497 -1.52 -12.81 -39.71
C VAL A 497 -2.45 -13.91 -40.21
N HIS A 498 -3.39 -14.35 -39.38
CA HIS A 498 -4.37 -15.39 -39.67
C HIS A 498 -5.79 -14.79 -39.56
N ARG A 499 -6.49 -14.63 -40.70
CA ARG A 499 -7.86 -14.06 -40.75
C ARG A 499 -8.86 -15.17 -40.89
N ALA A 500 -9.89 -15.17 -40.07
CA ALA A 500 -10.98 -16.13 -40.11
C ALA A 500 -12.32 -15.41 -40.35
N LEU A 501 -13.10 -15.85 -41.33
CA LEU A 501 -14.42 -15.32 -41.64
C LEU A 501 -15.51 -16.35 -41.38
N SER A 502 -16.48 -16.00 -40.53
CA SER A 502 -17.59 -16.90 -40.18
C SER A 502 -18.73 -16.88 -41.21
N ALA A 503 -18.84 -15.82 -42.03
CA ALA A 503 -19.80 -15.68 -43.10
C ALA A 503 -19.16 -14.89 -44.26
N ALA A 504 -18.20 -15.48 -44.94
CA ALA A 504 -17.52 -14.86 -46.07
C ALA A 504 -18.48 -14.50 -47.19
N GLU A 505 -18.35 -13.28 -47.73
CA GLU A 505 -19.19 -12.80 -48.84
C GLU A 505 -18.88 -13.53 -50.17
N GLN A 506 -19.85 -13.49 -51.11
CA GLN A 506 -19.63 -13.96 -52.46
C GLN A 506 -18.51 -13.12 -53.12
N GLY A 507 -17.41 -13.77 -53.49
CA GLY A 507 -16.23 -13.11 -54.07
C GLY A 507 -15.03 -12.99 -53.13
N ALA A 508 -15.15 -13.23 -51.81
CA ALA A 508 -14.01 -13.39 -50.90
C ALA A 508 -13.29 -14.71 -51.23
N VAL A 509 -11.96 -14.61 -51.39
CA VAL A 509 -11.15 -15.75 -51.84
C VAL A 509 -10.31 -16.28 -50.69
N LEU A 510 -10.54 -17.55 -50.32
CA LEU A 510 -9.72 -18.26 -49.31
C LEU A 510 -8.28 -18.35 -49.79
N GLY A 511 -7.36 -18.09 -48.90
CA GLY A 511 -5.91 -18.06 -49.17
C GLY A 511 -5.38 -16.71 -49.69
N ARG A 512 -6.27 -15.79 -50.09
CA ARG A 512 -5.92 -14.43 -50.53
C ARG A 512 -6.48 -13.35 -49.61
N ASP A 513 -7.78 -13.37 -49.37
CA ASP A 513 -8.48 -12.35 -48.61
C ASP A 513 -8.64 -12.76 -47.13
N TYR A 514 -8.69 -14.04 -46.87
CA TYR A 514 -8.69 -14.65 -45.53
C TYR A 514 -8.09 -16.07 -45.58
N GLU A 515 -7.55 -16.54 -44.47
CA GLU A 515 -6.86 -17.84 -44.40
C GLU A 515 -7.74 -18.98 -43.90
N GLN A 516 -8.82 -18.69 -43.18
CA GLN A 516 -9.63 -19.70 -42.50
C GLN A 516 -11.13 -19.41 -42.63
N GLN A 517 -11.93 -20.42 -42.92
CA GLN A 517 -13.39 -20.33 -42.93
C GLN A 517 -13.95 -20.76 -41.56
N GLY A 518 -14.92 -20.03 -41.05
CA GLY A 518 -15.54 -20.28 -39.76
C GLY A 518 -15.06 -19.30 -38.71
N ARG A 519 -15.40 -19.59 -37.45
CA ARG A 519 -14.90 -18.86 -36.28
C ARG A 519 -13.52 -19.40 -35.89
N ILE A 520 -12.68 -18.55 -35.35
CA ILE A 520 -11.41 -19.01 -34.75
C ILE A 520 -11.72 -20.03 -33.68
N ASP A 521 -11.11 -21.19 -33.79
CA ASP A 521 -11.16 -22.27 -32.82
C ASP A 521 -9.74 -22.84 -32.51
N LEU A 522 -9.69 -23.73 -31.54
CA LEU A 522 -8.43 -24.35 -31.13
C LEU A 522 -7.78 -25.20 -32.24
N ALA A 523 -8.57 -25.83 -33.09
CA ALA A 523 -8.06 -26.67 -34.19
C ALA A 523 -7.33 -25.83 -35.21
N GLN A 524 -7.88 -24.68 -35.56
CA GLN A 524 -7.29 -23.70 -36.48
C GLN A 524 -5.99 -23.12 -35.91
N ILE A 525 -5.97 -22.78 -34.60
CA ILE A 525 -4.77 -22.29 -33.92
C ILE A 525 -3.67 -23.34 -33.95
N LYS A 526 -3.97 -24.59 -33.62
CA LYS A 526 -3.02 -25.71 -33.64
C LYS A 526 -2.47 -25.96 -35.03
N ALA A 527 -3.28 -25.84 -36.07
CA ALA A 527 -2.85 -26.05 -37.44
C ALA A 527 -1.91 -24.94 -37.94
N ALA A 528 -2.05 -23.73 -37.42
CA ALA A 528 -1.26 -22.57 -37.84
C ALA A 528 0.04 -22.39 -37.05
N LEU A 529 0.11 -22.88 -35.81
CA LEU A 529 1.27 -22.67 -34.94
C LEU A 529 2.30 -23.81 -35.08
N PRO A 530 3.57 -23.52 -35.39
CA PRO A 530 4.66 -24.46 -35.20
C PRO A 530 4.75 -24.95 -33.74
N PHE A 531 5.41 -26.10 -33.54
CA PHE A 531 5.67 -26.58 -32.21
C PHE A 531 6.69 -25.66 -31.50
N ASP A 532 6.26 -24.93 -30.49
CA ASP A 532 7.07 -23.99 -29.73
C ASP A 532 6.41 -23.68 -28.36
N ASP A 533 7.06 -22.86 -27.54
CA ASP A 533 6.60 -22.43 -26.21
C ASP A 533 6.09 -20.96 -26.26
N TYR A 534 4.78 -20.77 -26.34
CA TYR A 534 4.14 -19.50 -26.64
C TYR A 534 3.59 -18.79 -25.40
N ASP A 535 3.53 -17.44 -25.47
CA ASP A 535 2.65 -16.62 -24.64
C ASP A 535 1.41 -16.25 -25.43
N PHE A 536 0.24 -16.45 -24.83
CA PHE A 536 -1.06 -16.23 -25.46
C PHE A 536 -1.75 -15.01 -24.87
N TYR A 537 -2.25 -14.14 -25.74
CA TYR A 537 -3.06 -12.98 -25.37
C TYR A 537 -4.39 -13.05 -26.10
N LEU A 538 -5.49 -13.10 -25.32
CA LEU A 538 -6.83 -13.35 -25.81
C LEU A 538 -7.70 -12.11 -25.54
N CYS A 539 -8.41 -11.61 -26.54
CA CYS A 539 -9.40 -10.54 -26.32
C CYS A 539 -10.59 -10.65 -27.27
N GLY A 540 -11.80 -10.47 -26.74
CA GLY A 540 -13.03 -10.54 -27.50
C GLY A 540 -14.26 -10.84 -26.65
N PRO A 541 -15.35 -11.35 -27.26
CA PRO A 541 -16.54 -11.76 -26.51
C PRO A 541 -16.23 -12.83 -25.48
N ALA A 542 -16.86 -12.77 -24.31
CA ALA A 542 -16.56 -13.64 -23.18
C ALA A 542 -16.61 -15.15 -23.49
N ALA A 543 -17.63 -15.59 -24.23
CA ALA A 543 -17.75 -17.00 -24.63
C ALA A 543 -16.60 -17.44 -25.57
N PHE A 544 -16.12 -16.54 -26.42
CA PHE A 544 -14.98 -16.79 -27.30
C PHE A 544 -13.67 -16.93 -26.51
N THR A 545 -13.37 -15.95 -25.65
CA THR A 545 -12.16 -15.98 -24.83
C THR A 545 -12.15 -17.19 -23.90
N GLN A 546 -13.30 -17.56 -23.30
CA GLN A 546 -13.40 -18.72 -22.42
C GLN A 546 -13.14 -20.02 -23.20
N ALA A 547 -13.73 -20.20 -24.39
CA ALA A 547 -13.52 -21.41 -25.17
C ALA A 547 -12.07 -21.62 -25.61
N ILE A 548 -11.39 -20.54 -26.04
CA ILE A 548 -9.96 -20.62 -26.41
C ILE A 548 -9.10 -20.88 -25.16
N TYR A 549 -9.38 -20.19 -24.04
CA TYR A 549 -8.67 -20.40 -22.78
C TYR A 549 -8.78 -21.86 -22.32
N ASP A 550 -10.00 -22.41 -22.26
CA ASP A 550 -10.24 -23.79 -21.83
C ASP A 550 -9.50 -24.78 -22.74
N GLY A 551 -9.53 -24.57 -24.07
CA GLY A 551 -8.82 -25.39 -25.01
C GLY A 551 -7.29 -25.35 -24.84
N LEU A 552 -6.71 -24.18 -24.56
CA LEU A 552 -5.28 -24.03 -24.25
C LEU A 552 -4.91 -24.75 -22.94
N ARG A 553 -5.76 -24.64 -21.92
CA ARG A 553 -5.58 -25.34 -20.65
C ARG A 553 -5.67 -26.86 -20.81
N ASP A 554 -6.55 -27.36 -21.67
CA ASP A 554 -6.66 -28.78 -22.02
C ASP A 554 -5.41 -29.29 -22.79
N LEU A 555 -4.68 -28.40 -23.43
CA LEU A 555 -3.35 -28.68 -24.01
C LEU A 555 -2.19 -28.51 -23.02
N ASN A 556 -2.46 -28.37 -21.73
CA ASN A 556 -1.48 -28.15 -20.67
C ASN A 556 -0.65 -26.85 -20.82
N VAL A 557 -1.15 -25.84 -21.50
CA VAL A 557 -0.54 -24.50 -21.45
C VAL A 557 -0.74 -23.93 -20.04
N ALA A 558 0.34 -23.51 -19.39
CA ALA A 558 0.29 -22.97 -18.04
C ALA A 558 -0.62 -21.72 -17.95
N ASP A 559 -1.39 -21.58 -16.86
CA ASP A 559 -2.29 -20.44 -16.69
C ASP A 559 -1.56 -19.09 -16.75
N THR A 560 -0.34 -19.04 -16.22
CA THR A 560 0.55 -17.86 -16.23
C THR A 560 0.98 -17.40 -17.63
N ARG A 561 0.81 -18.22 -18.64
CA ARG A 561 1.12 -17.92 -20.05
C ARG A 561 -0.10 -17.54 -20.88
N ILE A 562 -1.29 -17.52 -20.27
CA ILE A 562 -2.53 -17.17 -20.95
C ILE A 562 -3.08 -15.90 -20.34
N HIS A 563 -2.92 -14.80 -21.04
CA HIS A 563 -3.43 -13.49 -20.68
C HIS A 563 -4.73 -13.24 -21.43
N ALA A 564 -5.76 -12.77 -20.74
CA ALA A 564 -7.06 -12.55 -21.40
C ALA A 564 -7.79 -11.35 -20.81
N GLU A 565 -8.41 -10.58 -21.71
CA GLU A 565 -9.37 -9.52 -21.38
C GLU A 565 -10.67 -9.77 -22.13
N ALA A 566 -11.78 -9.87 -21.40
CA ALA A 566 -13.09 -10.08 -22.00
C ALA A 566 -13.87 -8.77 -22.03
N PHE A 567 -14.51 -8.47 -23.16
CA PHE A 567 -15.44 -7.35 -23.28
C PHE A 567 -16.86 -7.78 -22.89
N GLY A 568 -17.40 -7.16 -21.86
CA GLY A 568 -18.74 -7.40 -21.36
C GLY A 568 -18.80 -7.75 -19.88
N PRO A 569 -19.97 -8.09 -19.36
CA PRO A 569 -20.22 -8.27 -17.94
C PRO A 569 -19.67 -9.56 -17.33
N SER A 570 -19.12 -10.49 -18.11
CA SER A 570 -18.63 -11.78 -17.60
C SER A 570 -17.11 -11.82 -17.57
N THR A 571 -16.58 -12.35 -16.47
CA THR A 571 -15.15 -12.58 -16.25
C THR A 571 -14.74 -13.98 -16.69
N LEU A 572 -13.49 -14.13 -17.16
CA LEU A 572 -12.89 -15.41 -17.50
C LEU A 572 -12.80 -16.32 -16.26
N ARG A 573 -13.29 -17.56 -16.38
CA ARG A 573 -13.10 -18.58 -15.34
C ARG A 573 -11.75 -19.24 -15.55
N ARG A 574 -10.79 -18.96 -14.64
CA ARG A 574 -9.44 -19.51 -14.72
C ARG A 574 -9.30 -20.85 -14.02
N ARG A 575 -8.44 -21.70 -14.55
CA ARG A 575 -7.96 -22.95 -13.94
C ARG A 575 -6.48 -22.77 -13.59
N THR A 576 -6.18 -22.40 -12.33
CA THR A 576 -4.82 -22.09 -11.86
C THR A 576 -3.95 -23.33 -11.75
N ASP A 577 -2.64 -23.19 -11.98
CA ASP A 577 -1.63 -24.26 -11.86
C ASP A 577 -1.12 -24.37 -10.42
N GLY A 578 -1.88 -24.94 -9.50
CA GLY A 578 -1.44 -25.22 -8.12
C GLY A 578 -1.00 -23.99 -7.30
N GLN A 579 -1.27 -24.01 -6.02
CA GLN A 579 -0.94 -23.03 -4.96
C GLN A 579 -0.67 -21.60 -5.40
N THR A 580 -1.71 -20.79 -5.39
CA THR A 580 -1.61 -19.32 -5.41
C THR A 580 -0.93 -18.84 -4.12
N THR A 581 0.29 -18.35 -4.26
CA THR A 581 0.95 -17.61 -3.19
C THR A 581 0.25 -16.25 -3.01
N GLY A 582 -0.48 -16.06 -1.91
CA GLY A 582 -0.49 -14.76 -1.29
C GLY A 582 -1.81 -14.09 -0.98
N PHE A 583 -2.92 -14.31 -1.68
CA PHE A 583 -4.18 -13.68 -1.30
C PHE A 583 -5.14 -14.71 -0.69
N VAL A 584 -5.11 -14.77 0.65
CA VAL A 584 -6.07 -15.60 1.40
C VAL A 584 -7.36 -14.80 1.54
N GLN A 585 -8.43 -15.28 0.90
CA GLN A 585 -9.77 -14.72 1.03
C GLN A 585 -10.75 -15.81 1.47
N PRO A 586 -11.83 -15.45 2.17
CA PRO A 586 -12.87 -16.42 2.51
C PRO A 586 -13.53 -16.95 1.22
N PRO A 587 -14.06 -18.17 1.21
CA PRO A 587 -14.76 -18.72 0.03
C PRO A 587 -15.99 -17.87 -0.32
N ALA A 588 -16.41 -17.93 -1.59
CA ALA A 588 -17.67 -17.30 -2.01
C ALA A 588 -18.86 -17.91 -1.28
N ALA A 589 -19.86 -17.11 -0.98
CA ALA A 589 -21.09 -17.60 -0.37
C ALA A 589 -21.79 -18.61 -1.29
N SER A 590 -22.21 -19.74 -0.71
CA SER A 590 -23.01 -20.78 -1.37
C SER A 590 -24.51 -20.53 -1.21
N ASP A 591 -24.88 -19.81 -0.16
CA ASP A 591 -26.26 -19.50 0.20
C ASP A 591 -26.60 -18.03 -0.08
N PRO A 592 -27.89 -17.69 -0.24
CA PRO A 592 -28.31 -16.32 -0.48
C PRO A 592 -27.95 -15.39 0.69
N VAL A 593 -27.24 -14.28 0.40
CA VAL A 593 -26.78 -13.28 1.36
C VAL A 593 -27.62 -12.00 1.23
N PRO A 594 -28.16 -11.46 2.35
CA PRO A 594 -28.79 -10.14 2.34
C PRO A 594 -27.73 -9.05 2.05
N VAL A 595 -28.02 -8.12 1.12
CA VAL A 595 -27.16 -7.00 0.77
C VAL A 595 -27.93 -5.70 0.98
N HIS A 596 -27.39 -4.81 1.82
CA HIS A 596 -27.97 -3.51 2.09
C HIS A 596 -27.12 -2.43 1.41
N PHE A 597 -27.79 -1.57 0.62
CA PHE A 597 -27.20 -0.39 0.02
C PHE A 597 -27.55 0.82 0.89
N SER A 598 -26.63 1.18 1.81
CA SER A 598 -26.92 2.07 2.94
C SER A 598 -27.24 3.51 2.51
N ALA A 599 -26.56 4.06 1.50
CA ALA A 599 -26.79 5.42 1.04
C ALA A 599 -28.14 5.59 0.32
N SER A 600 -28.61 4.55 -0.37
CA SER A 600 -29.89 4.54 -1.09
C SER A 600 -31.05 3.94 -0.29
N SER A 601 -30.78 3.41 0.91
CA SER A 601 -31.77 2.69 1.73
C SER A 601 -32.48 1.54 0.99
N LYS A 602 -31.78 0.89 0.06
CA LYS A 602 -32.27 -0.26 -0.69
C LYS A 602 -31.69 -1.56 -0.17
N GLU A 603 -32.44 -2.62 -0.37
CA GLU A 603 -32.05 -3.97 0.01
C GLU A 603 -32.16 -4.92 -1.17
N ALA A 604 -31.28 -5.90 -1.22
CA ALA A 604 -31.31 -7.00 -2.18
C ALA A 604 -30.92 -8.30 -1.48
N ARG A 605 -31.25 -9.41 -2.12
CA ARG A 605 -30.75 -10.72 -1.74
C ARG A 605 -29.87 -11.24 -2.87
N TRP A 606 -28.59 -11.37 -2.62
CA TRP A 606 -27.64 -11.97 -3.56
C TRP A 606 -27.78 -13.51 -3.50
N SER A 607 -27.66 -14.15 -4.64
CA SER A 607 -27.52 -15.60 -4.79
C SER A 607 -26.39 -15.90 -5.77
N PRO A 608 -25.85 -17.13 -5.80
CA PRO A 608 -24.78 -17.48 -6.74
C PRO A 608 -25.06 -17.14 -8.21
N ASP A 609 -26.34 -17.10 -8.61
CA ASP A 609 -26.77 -16.74 -9.97
C ASP A 609 -26.95 -15.22 -10.17
N SER A 610 -26.82 -14.41 -9.12
CA SER A 610 -27.04 -12.95 -9.19
C SER A 610 -25.88 -12.18 -9.85
N GLY A 611 -24.78 -12.86 -10.19
CA GLY A 611 -23.59 -12.20 -10.72
C GLY A 611 -22.82 -11.39 -9.66
N SER A 612 -22.16 -10.32 -10.10
CA SER A 612 -21.40 -9.43 -9.22
C SER A 612 -22.30 -8.53 -8.36
N LEU A 613 -21.72 -7.91 -7.34
CA LEU A 613 -22.41 -6.90 -6.52
C LEU A 613 -22.87 -5.68 -7.33
N LEU A 614 -22.16 -5.34 -8.42
CA LEU A 614 -22.59 -4.30 -9.36
C LEU A 614 -23.87 -4.71 -10.08
N GLU A 615 -23.93 -5.92 -10.61
CA GLU A 615 -25.12 -6.44 -11.32
C GLU A 615 -26.32 -6.53 -10.37
N LEU A 616 -26.08 -6.91 -9.12
CA LEU A 616 -27.12 -6.90 -8.09
C LEU A 616 -27.65 -5.49 -7.83
N ALA A 617 -26.77 -4.49 -7.69
CA ALA A 617 -27.15 -3.09 -7.49
C ALA A 617 -27.97 -2.55 -8.69
N GLU A 618 -27.51 -2.82 -9.92
CA GLU A 618 -28.21 -2.46 -11.15
C GLU A 618 -29.61 -3.11 -11.24
N SER A 619 -29.75 -4.36 -10.81
CA SER A 619 -31.05 -5.07 -10.76
C SER A 619 -32.05 -4.40 -9.81
N ARG A 620 -31.56 -3.61 -8.85
CA ARG A 620 -32.37 -2.80 -7.90
C ARG A 620 -32.59 -1.37 -8.37
N GLY A 621 -32.21 -1.06 -9.61
CA GLY A 621 -32.35 0.28 -10.18
C GLY A 621 -31.39 1.30 -9.55
N LEU A 622 -30.25 0.84 -9.01
CA LEU A 622 -29.12 1.70 -8.67
C LEU A 622 -28.24 1.89 -9.89
N THR A 623 -27.57 3.03 -9.96
CA THR A 623 -26.66 3.38 -11.05
C THR A 623 -25.26 3.70 -10.49
N PRO A 624 -24.56 2.70 -9.89
CA PRO A 624 -23.21 2.94 -9.41
C PRO A 624 -22.28 3.33 -10.54
N GLU A 625 -21.23 4.08 -10.24
CA GLU A 625 -20.18 4.33 -11.22
C GLU A 625 -19.45 3.03 -11.56
N PHE A 626 -19.32 2.72 -12.83
CA PHE A 626 -18.52 1.60 -13.33
C PHE A 626 -17.92 1.93 -14.69
N SER A 627 -16.89 1.15 -15.08
CA SER A 627 -16.28 1.29 -16.39
C SER A 627 -15.89 -0.07 -17.00
N CYS A 628 -14.80 -0.71 -16.53
CA CYS A 628 -14.26 -1.93 -17.13
C CYS A 628 -15.05 -3.21 -16.82
N ARG A 629 -15.83 -3.26 -15.76
CA ARG A 629 -16.54 -4.43 -15.21
C ARG A 629 -15.65 -5.66 -14.92
N GLY A 630 -14.31 -5.47 -14.92
CA GLY A 630 -13.34 -6.54 -14.73
C GLY A 630 -12.33 -6.27 -13.60
N GLY A 631 -12.58 -5.25 -12.75
CA GLY A 631 -11.74 -4.97 -11.58
C GLY A 631 -10.42 -4.24 -11.85
N SER A 632 -10.17 -3.77 -13.11
CA SER A 632 -8.90 -3.14 -13.48
C SER A 632 -8.88 -1.61 -13.41
N CYS A 633 -10.05 -0.94 -13.50
CA CYS A 633 -10.11 0.52 -13.62
C CYS A 633 -10.35 1.25 -12.28
N GLY A 634 -10.77 0.56 -11.24
CA GLY A 634 -11.07 1.17 -9.95
C GLY A 634 -12.35 2.04 -9.88
N THR A 635 -13.05 2.29 -11.02
CA THR A 635 -14.21 3.21 -11.06
C THR A 635 -15.37 2.75 -10.18
N CYS A 636 -15.54 1.44 -9.98
CA CYS A 636 -16.62 0.86 -9.18
C CYS A 636 -16.23 0.63 -7.70
N ILE A 637 -15.16 1.26 -7.23
CA ILE A 637 -14.77 1.20 -5.81
C ILE A 637 -15.92 1.73 -4.95
N THR A 638 -16.33 0.91 -3.99
CA THR A 638 -17.43 1.21 -3.07
C THR A 638 -17.00 0.86 -1.67
N ARG A 639 -17.37 1.68 -0.67
CA ARG A 639 -17.05 1.39 0.73
C ARG A 639 -17.88 0.20 1.23
N LEU A 640 -17.19 -0.76 1.81
CA LEU A 640 -17.78 -1.89 2.51
C LEU A 640 -17.93 -1.52 3.99
N VAL A 641 -19.16 -1.32 4.43
CA VAL A 641 -19.48 -0.92 5.81
C VAL A 641 -19.43 -2.12 6.75
N SER A 642 -19.94 -3.28 6.30
CA SER A 642 -19.87 -4.54 7.05
C SER A 642 -19.98 -5.75 6.14
N GLY A 643 -19.49 -6.89 6.63
CA GLY A 643 -19.45 -8.16 5.91
C GLY A 643 -18.09 -8.39 5.24
N GLN A 644 -18.03 -9.45 4.44
CA GLN A 644 -16.83 -9.84 3.68
C GLN A 644 -17.20 -10.17 2.24
N VAL A 645 -16.26 -9.94 1.33
CA VAL A 645 -16.41 -10.27 -0.09
C VAL A 645 -15.40 -11.31 -0.55
N HIS A 646 -15.75 -11.99 -1.61
CA HIS A 646 -14.87 -12.88 -2.36
C HIS A 646 -14.72 -12.37 -3.79
N TYR A 647 -13.52 -12.44 -4.32
CA TYR A 647 -13.23 -12.15 -5.72
C TYR A 647 -13.04 -13.47 -6.47
N PRO A 648 -14.00 -13.92 -7.29
CA PRO A 648 -13.86 -15.15 -8.08
C PRO A 648 -12.61 -15.12 -8.98
N ASN A 649 -12.30 -13.94 -9.49
CA ASN A 649 -11.02 -13.62 -10.13
C ASN A 649 -10.46 -12.39 -9.42
N PRO A 650 -9.40 -12.55 -8.60
CA PRO A 650 -8.80 -11.43 -7.89
C PRO A 650 -8.38 -10.33 -8.87
N PRO A 651 -8.76 -9.07 -8.61
CA PRO A 651 -8.26 -7.95 -9.40
C PRO A 651 -6.75 -7.77 -9.21
N ALA A 652 -6.09 -7.06 -10.13
CA ALA A 652 -4.66 -6.79 -10.04
C ALA A 652 -4.27 -6.04 -8.75
N GLU A 653 -5.14 -5.14 -8.30
CA GLU A 653 -5.03 -4.45 -7.01
C GLU A 653 -6.34 -4.65 -6.25
N VAL A 654 -6.27 -5.40 -5.15
CA VAL A 654 -7.40 -5.52 -4.22
C VAL A 654 -7.46 -4.23 -3.40
N PRO A 655 -8.61 -3.52 -3.35
CA PRO A 655 -8.73 -2.36 -2.49
C PRO A 655 -8.46 -2.76 -1.04
N GLN A 656 -7.60 -2.00 -0.39
CA GLN A 656 -7.41 -2.04 1.05
C GLN A 656 -8.33 -0.97 1.64
N ASP A 657 -8.62 -0.88 2.89
CA ASP A 657 -9.37 0.22 3.51
C ASP A 657 -10.88 0.01 3.66
N GLY A 658 -11.35 -1.21 3.73
CA GLY A 658 -12.77 -1.45 3.81
C GLY A 658 -13.53 -1.02 2.53
N SER A 659 -12.84 -1.02 1.39
CA SER A 659 -13.46 -0.77 0.09
C SER A 659 -13.49 -2.05 -0.76
N VAL A 660 -14.40 -2.11 -1.73
CA VAL A 660 -14.60 -3.26 -2.60
C VAL A 660 -14.81 -2.81 -4.05
N LEU A 661 -14.27 -3.58 -4.99
CA LEU A 661 -14.59 -3.45 -6.43
C LEU A 661 -15.86 -4.23 -6.73
N ILE A 662 -17.01 -3.58 -6.67
CA ILE A 662 -18.32 -4.25 -6.79
C ILE A 662 -18.56 -4.93 -8.12
N CYS A 663 -17.82 -4.56 -9.17
CA CYS A 663 -17.98 -5.16 -10.51
C CYS A 663 -17.40 -6.58 -10.63
N CYS A 664 -16.52 -6.99 -9.73
CA CYS A 664 -15.88 -8.31 -9.75
C CYS A 664 -15.94 -9.04 -8.40
N ALA A 665 -16.62 -8.46 -7.41
CA ALA A 665 -16.82 -9.04 -6.09
C ALA A 665 -18.19 -9.71 -5.94
N VAL A 666 -18.23 -10.76 -5.13
CA VAL A 666 -19.43 -11.43 -4.65
C VAL A 666 -19.37 -11.52 -3.12
N PRO A 667 -20.49 -11.71 -2.39
CA PRO A 667 -20.44 -11.95 -0.96
C PRO A 667 -19.60 -13.18 -0.61
N ALA A 668 -18.84 -13.10 0.47
CA ALA A 668 -18.10 -14.23 1.01
C ALA A 668 -18.95 -15.05 1.99
N GLN A 669 -18.56 -16.30 2.18
CA GLN A 669 -19.13 -17.17 3.21
C GLN A 669 -18.66 -16.71 4.59
N SER A 670 -19.59 -16.51 5.52
CA SER A 670 -19.29 -16.16 6.91
C SER A 670 -19.20 -17.41 7.79
N GLU A 671 -18.20 -17.45 8.67
CA GLU A 671 -18.03 -18.53 9.66
C GLU A 671 -19.12 -18.52 10.75
N HIS A 672 -19.84 -17.42 10.90
CA HIS A 672 -20.82 -17.18 11.97
C HIS A 672 -22.29 -17.15 11.48
N GLY A 673 -22.59 -17.80 10.35
CA GLY A 673 -23.92 -17.82 9.73
C GLY A 673 -24.09 -16.69 8.70
N VAL A 674 -25.29 -16.55 8.13
CA VAL A 674 -25.57 -15.54 7.08
C VAL A 674 -25.56 -14.15 7.71
N GLN A 675 -24.48 -13.42 7.53
CA GLN A 675 -24.38 -12.00 7.91
C GLN A 675 -24.71 -11.10 6.72
N PRO A 676 -25.46 -10.00 6.92
CA PRO A 676 -25.73 -9.06 5.86
C PRO A 676 -24.46 -8.34 5.39
N LEU A 677 -24.29 -8.20 4.09
CA LEU A 677 -23.27 -7.36 3.48
C LEU A 677 -23.82 -5.93 3.37
N VAL A 678 -23.11 -4.94 3.84
CA VAL A 678 -23.51 -3.53 3.78
C VAL A 678 -22.54 -2.74 2.94
N LEU A 679 -23.05 -2.12 1.88
CA LEU A 679 -22.30 -1.29 0.94
C LEU A 679 -22.81 0.16 1.01
N GLU A 680 -21.91 1.12 0.96
CA GLU A 680 -22.26 2.55 0.89
C GLU A 680 -22.58 2.94 -0.56
N LEU A 681 -23.80 2.53 -1.00
CA LEU A 681 -24.38 2.80 -2.32
C LEU A 681 -25.76 3.42 -2.20
#